data_71f7d65cf5ea7eea176f52ca828e0e8c
#
_entry.id   71f7d65cf5ea7eea176f52ca828e0e8c
#
_cell.length_a   1.000
_cell.length_b   1.000
_cell.length_c   1.000
_cell.angle_alpha   90.00
_cell.angle_beta   90.00
_cell.angle_gamma   90.00
#
_symmetry.space_group_name_H-M   'P 1'
#
loop_
_entity.id
_entity.type
_entity.pdbx_description
1 polymer ?
#
loop_
_entity_poly.entity_id
_entity_poly.type
_entity_poly.pdbx_seq_one_letter_code
_entity_poly.pdbx_strand_id
1 'polypeptide(L)'
;MQFVDQYLTSVIRRWRLSWLTSGALLLFAASSSPATANVTIVEEDFRDTTSYGWTIGGTFRPCLTAAGTSPLGSIPNCGTTSDAPGTGTLRLTNTQQDIRSFVFYDYAIPANQGLVITFDYFAYGGGGAGPGSGADGTSFFLFDGNTTAPAFGSEGGALGYAQRLGVSGTSPGLTNAYLGVGLDEFGNFANDYEGRGNGCPTQSPFGGGLGLSPPEAQIKDSVTVRGPGSGLTGYCFLGNSGNLATIPGGFSLDNPTATSRTALDTRRRVRITLNTNNTITLEIDPTGTGTEYRTILDAFPAPPNRPDSFKFGFASSTGEGINFHELINVRVETIATPPLPDLAITNTHTGNFVPGGTGTYTLRVQNLPTATGPTYGTVTITNTLPEGFSFVSATGTSWNCSAVGQEVTCVYNGPAVNPGGSLPDLSLNVNVTSAPGSYINQAQVLTQGDSDLTNNTVQDPTLVVGPVVANKTVTDLNGLNNGNAQPDDILQYTITISNNTPNPAIGVNFQDPIPANTTYVPGSTQLNGTVVPDVGGTMPFVNPTAVNSPDTATSGQISANNAATVTFQVKINNPLPNGITQVVNQGTVSGNGFPPTPTDDLTTPVLSDATIVPVIPLQPNLRLVKRLTNVTKGGAPLTGINFNRFVDDPTDENDNAPGWSQLSPVGIYQLGADNPLQSNDEVEYTIYFLSDGSSPANNINFCDLIPEGTTFIPGSIQAITGQTSIDGNFFSPLAPLPTGNACPSQTNPDGAVIVNLGNISNVEGTNFGFIRFRVKIN
;
A
#
# COMPACT_ATOMS: atom_id res chain seq x y z
N MET A 1 0.04 30.96 30.88
CA MET A 1 1.16 31.09 29.93
C MET A 1 0.83 30.11 28.82
N GLN A 2 0.10 30.51 27.79
CA GLN A 2 0.61 31.09 26.54
C GLN A 2 1.62 30.14 25.89
N PHE A 3 1.47 29.57 24.67
CA PHE A 3 0.90 30.04 23.39
C PHE A 3 0.46 28.81 22.56
N VAL A 4 -0.71 28.74 21.97
CA VAL A 4 -1.13 29.18 20.63
C VAL A 4 -0.66 28.21 19.52
N ASP A 5 -1.52 27.42 18.91
CA ASP A 5 -2.53 27.64 17.85
C ASP A 5 -1.98 27.94 16.44
N GLN A 6 -2.54 27.27 15.47
CA GLN A 6 -2.69 27.57 14.02
C GLN A 6 -2.33 26.35 13.15
N TYR A 7 -3.00 25.90 12.09
CA TYR A 7 -4.07 26.41 11.23
C TYR A 7 -4.59 25.28 10.37
N LEU A 8 -5.80 25.30 9.93
CA LEU A 8 -6.16 25.04 8.52
C LEU A 8 -7.65 25.28 8.25
N THR A 9 -7.93 26.26 7.42
CA THR A 9 -9.22 26.41 6.75
C THR A 9 -9.01 26.54 5.24
N SER A 10 -9.61 25.63 4.48
CA SER A 10 -9.74 25.69 3.02
C SER A 10 -10.92 26.54 2.61
N VAL A 11 -10.74 27.45 1.66
CA VAL A 11 -11.80 28.27 1.07
C VAL A 11 -12.04 27.84 -0.38
N ILE A 12 -13.24 27.31 -0.64
CA ILE A 12 -13.78 27.12 -1.97
C ILE A 12 -14.43 28.43 -2.39
N ARG A 13 -14.05 28.97 -3.54
CA ARG A 13 -14.81 30.04 -4.21
C ARG A 13 -15.26 29.59 -5.59
N ARG A 14 -16.58 29.48 -5.74
CA ARG A 14 -17.29 29.46 -7.02
C ARG A 14 -17.30 30.88 -7.61
N TRP A 15 -17.05 30.99 -8.93
CA TRP A 15 -17.41 32.17 -9.69
C TRP A 15 -18.37 31.81 -10.82
N ARG A 16 -19.41 32.64 -10.92
CA ARG A 16 -20.46 32.58 -11.92
C ARG A 16 -20.06 33.33 -13.19
N LEU A 17 -20.59 32.82 -14.31
CA LEU A 17 -20.58 33.46 -15.62
C LEU A 17 -21.26 34.84 -15.62
N SER A 18 -20.71 35.77 -16.43
CA SER A 18 -21.50 36.79 -17.13
C SER A 18 -20.90 37.05 -18.51
N TRP A 19 -21.75 37.07 -19.50
CA TRP A 19 -21.50 37.31 -20.91
C TRP A 19 -21.35 38.82 -21.20
N LEU A 20 -20.46 39.18 -22.16
CA LEU A 20 -20.72 40.24 -23.16
C LEU A 20 -19.66 40.24 -24.28
N THR A 21 -20.12 39.91 -25.44
CA THR A 21 -19.92 40.35 -26.85
C THR A 21 -18.65 41.02 -27.35
N SER A 22 -18.14 40.42 -28.44
CA SER A 22 -17.67 40.98 -29.72
C SER A 22 -16.32 41.67 -29.80
N GLY A 23 -15.43 41.05 -30.57
CA GLY A 23 -14.20 41.64 -31.12
C GLY A 23 -13.36 40.59 -31.86
N ALA A 24 -13.63 40.36 -33.14
CA ALA A 24 -12.82 39.47 -33.97
C ALA A 24 -11.44 40.05 -34.19
N LEU A 25 -10.38 39.38 -33.60
CA LEU A 25 -8.99 39.56 -33.99
C LEU A 25 -8.48 38.21 -34.47
N LEU A 26 -8.29 38.08 -35.79
CA LEU A 26 -7.62 36.92 -36.38
C LEU A 26 -6.15 36.95 -35.98
N LEU A 27 -5.82 36.21 -34.93
CA LEU A 27 -4.45 35.80 -34.66
C LEU A 27 -4.21 34.46 -35.38
N PHE A 28 -3.35 34.49 -36.38
CA PHE A 28 -2.70 33.28 -36.86
C PHE A 28 -1.93 32.66 -35.70
N ALA A 29 -2.52 31.68 -35.01
CA ALA A 29 -1.78 30.78 -34.18
C ALA A 29 -0.99 29.86 -35.10
N ALA A 30 0.30 30.11 -35.25
CA ALA A 30 1.24 29.11 -35.69
C ALA A 30 1.12 27.99 -34.66
N SER A 31 0.53 26.86 -35.06
CA SER A 31 0.58 25.63 -34.29
C SER A 31 2.03 25.18 -34.25
N SER A 32 2.76 25.59 -33.22
CA SER A 32 3.96 24.86 -32.81
C SER A 32 3.47 23.48 -32.38
N SER A 33 3.64 22.47 -33.22
CA SER A 33 3.57 21.08 -32.76
C SER A 33 4.41 20.98 -31.49
N PRO A 34 3.91 20.40 -30.41
CA PRO A 34 4.77 20.12 -29.25
C PRO A 34 5.97 19.32 -29.80
N ALA A 35 7.18 19.76 -29.49
CA ALA A 35 8.38 18.96 -29.75
C ALA A 35 8.15 17.63 -29.02
N THR A 36 8.01 16.55 -29.79
CA THR A 36 7.89 15.20 -29.20
C THR A 36 9.20 14.95 -28.47
N ALA A 37 9.11 14.83 -27.13
CA ALA A 37 10.28 14.48 -26.35
C ALA A 37 10.71 13.06 -26.74
N ASN A 38 12.03 12.84 -26.92
CA ASN A 38 12.57 11.52 -27.16
C ASN A 38 12.14 10.54 -26.06
N VAL A 39 11.73 9.33 -26.46
CA VAL A 39 11.35 8.28 -25.50
C VAL A 39 12.53 7.33 -25.32
N THR A 40 13.03 7.22 -24.10
CA THR A 40 14.09 6.25 -23.77
C THR A 40 13.53 4.84 -23.78
N ILE A 41 14.12 3.95 -24.57
CA ILE A 41 13.74 2.54 -24.71
C ILE A 41 14.80 1.57 -24.19
N VAL A 42 16.05 2.01 -24.08
CA VAL A 42 17.14 1.26 -23.43
C VAL A 42 18.01 2.24 -22.67
N GLU A 43 18.35 1.90 -21.41
CA GLU A 43 19.32 2.63 -20.61
C GLU A 43 20.14 1.63 -19.80
N GLU A 44 21.47 1.64 -19.99
CA GLU A 44 22.41 0.76 -19.32
C GLU A 44 23.71 1.50 -19.06
N ASP A 45 24.09 1.66 -17.81
CA ASP A 45 25.29 2.43 -17.48
C ASP A 45 26.56 1.57 -17.36
N PHE A 46 26.43 0.24 -17.21
CA PHE A 46 27.53 -0.73 -17.02
C PHE A 46 28.43 -0.44 -15.81
N ARG A 47 27.99 0.33 -14.85
CA ARG A 47 28.79 0.75 -13.69
C ARG A 47 28.73 -0.20 -12.52
N ASP A 48 27.71 -1.05 -12.48
CA ASP A 48 27.46 -1.97 -11.40
C ASP A 48 27.99 -3.39 -11.66
N THR A 49 27.74 -4.29 -10.73
CA THR A 49 28.22 -5.68 -10.77
C THR A 49 27.36 -6.58 -11.63
N THR A 50 26.21 -6.11 -12.09
CA THR A 50 25.22 -6.88 -12.86
C THR A 50 24.69 -6.09 -14.03
N SER A 51 24.40 -6.77 -15.14
CA SER A 51 23.69 -6.23 -16.29
C SER A 51 22.88 -7.35 -16.93
N TYR A 52 21.70 -7.03 -17.46
CA TYR A 52 20.74 -7.98 -18.00
C TYR A 52 20.34 -7.66 -19.43
N GLY A 53 19.87 -8.66 -20.16
CA GLY A 53 19.40 -8.48 -21.53
C GLY A 53 20.49 -8.34 -22.58
N TRP A 54 21.71 -8.70 -22.24
CA TRP A 54 22.88 -8.64 -23.14
C TRP A 54 23.44 -10.01 -23.41
N THR A 55 23.79 -10.29 -24.64
CA THR A 55 24.54 -11.48 -25.06
C THR A 55 25.96 -11.08 -25.41
N ILE A 56 26.94 -11.84 -24.96
CA ILE A 56 28.37 -11.60 -25.15
C ILE A 56 29.08 -12.77 -25.82
N GLY A 57 30.17 -12.48 -26.50
CA GLY A 57 31.02 -13.51 -27.08
C GLY A 57 32.31 -12.94 -27.65
N GLY A 58 33.06 -13.79 -28.38
CA GLY A 58 34.36 -13.48 -28.95
C GLY A 58 35.48 -14.35 -28.41
N THR A 59 36.73 -14.13 -28.88
CA THR A 59 37.95 -14.77 -28.32
C THR A 59 38.28 -14.17 -26.95
N PHE A 60 37.97 -12.92 -26.71
CA PHE A 60 37.88 -12.29 -25.41
C PHE A 60 36.40 -12.09 -25.06
N ARG A 61 36.01 -12.53 -23.87
CA ARG A 61 34.64 -12.35 -23.39
C ARG A 61 34.49 -11.00 -22.68
N PRO A 62 33.62 -10.11 -23.15
CA PRO A 62 33.31 -8.88 -22.44
C PRO A 62 32.95 -9.12 -20.97
N CYS A 63 33.34 -8.20 -20.09
CA CYS A 63 33.15 -8.35 -18.66
C CYS A 63 32.94 -6.99 -17.96
N LEU A 64 32.23 -7.01 -16.82
CA LEU A 64 32.06 -5.85 -15.96
C LEU A 64 33.26 -5.68 -15.04
N THR A 65 33.82 -4.47 -14.96
CA THR A 65 34.98 -4.18 -14.11
C THR A 65 34.61 -3.92 -12.65
N ALA A 66 33.34 -3.66 -12.32
CA ALA A 66 32.88 -3.56 -10.94
C ALA A 66 32.96 -4.91 -10.22
N ALA A 67 33.47 -4.88 -9.00
CA ALA A 67 33.73 -6.08 -8.22
C ALA A 67 32.43 -6.75 -7.73
N GLY A 68 32.29 -8.05 -8.02
CA GLY A 68 31.23 -8.89 -7.50
C GLY A 68 31.68 -10.35 -7.45
N THR A 69 31.30 -11.08 -6.42
CA THR A 69 31.72 -12.51 -6.25
C THR A 69 30.79 -13.49 -6.96
N SER A 70 29.63 -13.04 -7.45
CA SER A 70 28.69 -13.86 -8.23
C SER A 70 27.82 -12.93 -9.07
N PRO A 71 28.17 -12.69 -10.35
CA PRO A 71 27.31 -11.91 -11.22
C PRO A 71 26.01 -12.67 -11.47
N LEU A 72 24.88 -12.05 -11.11
CA LEU A 72 23.55 -12.59 -11.40
C LEU A 72 23.09 -12.23 -12.82
N GLY A 73 23.82 -11.34 -13.51
CA GLY A 73 23.49 -10.85 -14.83
C GLY A 73 24.02 -11.72 -15.98
N SER A 74 23.77 -11.28 -17.20
CA SER A 74 24.21 -11.95 -18.45
C SER A 74 25.67 -11.69 -18.80
N ILE A 75 26.32 -10.68 -18.18
CA ILE A 75 27.71 -10.32 -18.39
C ILE A 75 28.55 -10.71 -17.17
N PRO A 76 29.64 -11.48 -17.34
CA PRO A 76 30.49 -11.89 -16.23
C PRO A 76 31.31 -10.71 -15.67
N ASN A 77 31.85 -10.91 -14.49
CA ASN A 77 32.83 -10.01 -13.89
C ASN A 77 34.23 -10.24 -14.50
N CYS A 78 35.09 -9.21 -14.57
CA CYS A 78 36.44 -9.25 -15.13
C CYS A 78 37.49 -9.96 -14.22
N GLY A 79 37.11 -10.47 -13.10
CA GLY A 79 38.00 -11.25 -12.20
C GLY A 79 38.94 -10.39 -11.35
N THR A 80 40.13 -10.07 -11.82
CA THR A 80 41.19 -9.44 -11.00
C THR A 80 41.12 -7.91 -10.90
N THR A 81 40.28 -7.24 -11.66
CA THR A 81 40.08 -5.79 -11.56
C THR A 81 38.76 -5.51 -10.83
N SER A 82 38.83 -4.74 -9.78
CA SER A 82 37.68 -4.42 -8.97
C SER A 82 37.50 -2.90 -8.83
N ASP A 83 36.71 -2.32 -9.72
CA ASP A 83 36.16 -1.01 -9.45
C ASP A 83 35.06 -1.13 -8.37
N ALA A 84 34.84 -0.10 -7.60
CA ALA A 84 33.71 -0.11 -6.70
C ALA A 84 32.38 -0.12 -7.49
N PRO A 85 31.30 -0.75 -6.99
CA PRO A 85 29.97 -0.62 -7.58
C PRO A 85 29.61 0.85 -7.83
N GLY A 86 28.99 1.14 -8.97
CA GLY A 86 28.70 2.52 -9.42
C GLY A 86 29.85 3.23 -10.14
N THR A 87 31.05 2.64 -10.19
CA THR A 87 32.23 3.23 -10.84
C THR A 87 32.87 2.35 -11.94
N GLY A 88 32.28 1.17 -12.19
CA GLY A 88 32.76 0.21 -13.18
C GLY A 88 32.52 0.62 -14.64
N THR A 89 32.89 -0.28 -15.53
CA THR A 89 32.69 -0.17 -16.99
C THR A 89 32.44 -1.56 -17.59
N LEU A 90 31.87 -1.62 -18.77
CA LEU A 90 31.92 -2.81 -19.63
C LEU A 90 33.24 -2.81 -20.41
N ARG A 91 34.11 -3.76 -20.12
CA ARG A 91 35.37 -3.96 -20.84
C ARG A 91 35.14 -4.89 -22.03
N LEU A 92 35.44 -4.38 -23.26
CA LEU A 92 35.35 -5.14 -24.50
C LEU A 92 36.67 -5.82 -24.84
N THR A 93 37.82 -5.16 -24.68
CA THR A 93 39.16 -5.72 -24.91
C THR A 93 40.09 -5.40 -23.76
N ASN A 94 41.13 -6.20 -23.66
CA ASN A 94 42.33 -5.90 -22.87
C ASN A 94 43.53 -5.70 -23.82
N THR A 95 44.72 -5.59 -23.29
CA THR A 95 45.97 -5.38 -24.04
C THR A 95 46.60 -6.68 -24.60
N GLN A 96 45.75 -7.64 -25.00
CA GLN A 96 46.18 -8.85 -25.73
C GLN A 96 46.04 -8.56 -27.25
N GLN A 97 46.93 -9.14 -28.04
CA GLN A 97 46.89 -9.08 -29.48
C GLN A 97 45.90 -10.09 -30.06
N ASP A 98 45.41 -9.81 -31.28
CA ASP A 98 44.53 -10.69 -32.08
C ASP A 98 43.28 -11.17 -31.35
N ILE A 99 42.69 -10.31 -30.51
CA ILE A 99 41.42 -10.60 -29.87
C ILE A 99 40.28 -9.85 -30.50
N ARG A 100 39.10 -10.45 -30.43
CA ARG A 100 37.82 -9.85 -30.73
C ARG A 100 36.83 -10.11 -29.66
N SER A 101 35.91 -9.19 -29.45
CA SER A 101 34.78 -9.31 -28.55
C SER A 101 33.54 -8.69 -29.15
N PHE A 102 32.40 -9.11 -28.69
CA PHE A 102 31.14 -8.46 -29.00
C PHE A 102 30.17 -8.56 -27.81
N VAL A 103 29.28 -7.59 -27.76
CA VAL A 103 28.15 -7.52 -26.87
C VAL A 103 26.97 -6.97 -27.64
N PHE A 104 25.78 -7.54 -27.49
CA PHE A 104 24.57 -6.99 -28.12
C PHE A 104 23.39 -7.09 -27.19
N TYR A 105 22.48 -6.14 -27.32
CA TYR A 105 21.20 -6.11 -26.64
C TYR A 105 20.24 -7.08 -27.31
N ASP A 106 19.71 -8.05 -26.54
CA ASP A 106 19.03 -9.22 -27.10
C ASP A 106 17.53 -9.00 -27.38
N TYR A 107 17.01 -7.85 -26.98
CA TYR A 107 15.64 -7.47 -27.28
C TYR A 107 15.56 -6.60 -28.53
N ALA A 108 14.53 -6.84 -29.35
CA ALA A 108 14.28 -6.06 -30.54
C ALA A 108 13.73 -4.67 -30.18
N ILE A 109 14.34 -3.62 -30.77
CA ILE A 109 13.90 -2.23 -30.63
C ILE A 109 13.23 -1.73 -31.92
N PRO A 110 12.26 -0.78 -31.85
CA PRO A 110 11.54 -0.32 -33.03
C PRO A 110 12.48 0.43 -33.99
N ALA A 111 12.48 0.07 -35.29
CA ALA A 111 13.35 0.68 -36.28
C ALA A 111 12.76 1.92 -36.93
N ASN A 112 11.41 2.02 -37.03
CA ASN A 112 10.73 3.01 -37.88
C ASN A 112 10.49 4.38 -37.23
N GLN A 113 10.78 4.49 -35.91
CA GLN A 113 10.54 5.70 -35.12
C GLN A 113 11.72 6.69 -35.15
N GLY A 114 12.81 6.32 -35.86
CA GLY A 114 14.10 6.98 -35.69
C GLY A 114 14.73 6.63 -34.34
N LEU A 115 16.06 6.65 -34.29
CA LEU A 115 16.80 6.26 -33.08
C LEU A 115 17.88 7.29 -32.78
N VAL A 116 18.04 7.59 -31.48
CA VAL A 116 19.19 8.32 -30.97
C VAL A 116 19.93 7.38 -30.01
N ILE A 117 21.14 6.99 -30.39
CA ILE A 117 21.99 6.11 -29.62
C ILE A 117 23.14 6.93 -29.05
N THR A 118 23.28 6.95 -27.72
CA THR A 118 24.36 7.67 -27.04
C THR A 118 25.12 6.69 -26.14
N PHE A 119 26.44 6.78 -26.13
CA PHE A 119 27.32 5.99 -25.27
C PHE A 119 28.64 6.70 -25.03
N ASP A 120 29.30 6.36 -23.92
CA ASP A 120 30.66 6.78 -23.66
C ASP A 120 31.63 5.64 -23.99
N TYR A 121 32.64 5.98 -24.73
CA TYR A 121 33.69 5.08 -25.19
C TYR A 121 35.03 5.51 -24.61
N PHE A 122 35.80 4.53 -24.11
CA PHE A 122 37.17 4.72 -23.62
C PHE A 122 38.12 3.86 -24.43
N ALA A 123 39.22 4.46 -24.88
CA ALA A 123 40.31 3.76 -25.53
C ALA A 123 41.66 4.23 -24.98
N TYR A 124 42.45 3.31 -24.41
CA TYR A 124 43.68 3.63 -23.72
C TYR A 124 44.60 2.39 -23.54
N GLY A 125 45.81 2.58 -23.07
CA GLY A 125 46.75 1.54 -22.75
C GLY A 125 47.39 0.88 -23.95
N GLY A 126 47.53 1.62 -25.03
CA GLY A 126 48.06 1.18 -26.31
C GLY A 126 49.48 0.56 -26.24
N GLY A 127 49.80 -0.21 -27.25
CA GLY A 127 51.08 -0.88 -27.39
C GLY A 127 51.13 -1.68 -28.70
N GLY A 128 52.17 -2.48 -28.95
CA GLY A 128 52.29 -3.33 -30.13
C GLY A 128 53.23 -2.78 -31.20
N ALA A 129 52.91 -2.81 -32.47
CA ALA A 129 53.75 -2.57 -33.65
C ALA A 129 54.43 -1.20 -33.77
N GLY A 130 54.56 -0.44 -32.69
CA GLY A 130 55.29 0.84 -32.62
C GLY A 130 54.95 1.60 -31.33
N PRO A 131 55.83 2.51 -30.87
CA PRO A 131 55.61 3.30 -29.71
C PRO A 131 54.34 4.14 -29.85
N GLY A 132 53.36 3.99 -28.94
CA GLY A 132 52.15 4.76 -28.90
C GLY A 132 51.08 4.40 -29.94
N SER A 133 51.10 3.19 -30.53
CA SER A 133 50.07 2.76 -31.47
C SER A 133 48.96 2.03 -30.75
N GLY A 134 47.77 2.70 -30.68
CA GLY A 134 46.51 2.05 -30.33
C GLY A 134 45.90 1.34 -31.54
N ALA A 135 45.15 0.27 -31.30
CA ALA A 135 44.42 -0.47 -32.35
C ALA A 135 43.41 -1.49 -31.77
N ASP A 136 42.51 -2.09 -32.55
CA ASP A 136 42.10 -1.63 -33.88
C ASP A 136 41.00 -0.59 -33.77
N GLY A 137 40.10 -0.73 -32.76
CA GLY A 137 38.99 0.17 -32.50
C GLY A 137 37.71 -0.58 -32.07
N THR A 138 36.62 0.15 -32.07
CA THR A 138 35.30 -0.35 -31.67
C THR A 138 34.26 -0.04 -32.76
N SER A 139 33.37 -1.00 -33.07
CA SER A 139 32.20 -0.77 -33.90
C SER A 139 30.92 -0.76 -33.08
N PHE A 140 30.03 0.19 -33.35
CA PHE A 140 28.59 0.11 -33.05
C PHE A 140 27.90 -0.52 -34.25
N PHE A 141 26.90 -1.36 -34.03
CA PHE A 141 26.16 -1.97 -35.13
C PHE A 141 24.67 -2.14 -34.85
N LEU A 142 23.91 -2.13 -35.96
CA LEU A 142 22.50 -2.50 -36.03
C LEU A 142 22.32 -3.72 -36.91
N PHE A 143 21.47 -4.66 -36.52
CA PHE A 143 21.10 -5.82 -37.34
C PHE A 143 19.63 -6.14 -37.17
N ASP A 144 19.05 -7.01 -38.03
CA ASP A 144 17.64 -7.36 -38.00
C ASP A 144 17.25 -7.96 -36.63
N GLY A 145 16.24 -7.35 -35.98
CA GLY A 145 15.75 -7.72 -34.68
C GLY A 145 15.21 -9.16 -34.56
N ASN A 146 14.84 -9.78 -35.68
CA ASN A 146 14.37 -11.17 -35.73
C ASN A 146 15.53 -12.19 -35.71
N THR A 147 16.78 -11.75 -35.73
CA THR A 147 17.93 -12.66 -35.69
C THR A 147 18.17 -13.21 -34.32
N THR A 148 18.12 -14.54 -34.20
CA THR A 148 18.17 -15.24 -32.87
C THR A 148 19.60 -15.71 -32.49
N ALA A 149 20.45 -16.02 -33.45
CA ALA A 149 21.81 -16.53 -33.23
C ALA A 149 22.78 -15.93 -34.26
N PRO A 150 23.17 -14.64 -34.13
CA PRO A 150 24.04 -14.01 -35.08
C PRO A 150 25.47 -14.55 -35.02
N ALA A 151 26.11 -14.76 -36.20
CA ALA A 151 27.55 -14.78 -36.28
C ALA A 151 28.07 -13.35 -36.20
N PHE A 152 29.29 -13.16 -35.76
CA PHE A 152 29.95 -11.87 -35.64
C PHE A 152 31.18 -11.79 -36.51
N GLY A 153 31.56 -10.56 -36.91
CA GLY A 153 32.64 -10.27 -37.81
C GLY A 153 34.02 -10.65 -37.24
N SER A 154 35.04 -10.53 -38.07
CA SER A 154 36.41 -10.86 -37.74
C SER A 154 37.07 -9.83 -36.83
N GLU A 155 38.16 -10.25 -36.24
CA GLU A 155 39.16 -9.40 -35.58
C GLU A 155 39.87 -8.49 -36.56
N GLY A 156 40.72 -7.62 -36.06
CA GLY A 156 41.52 -6.67 -36.85
C GLY A 156 40.62 -5.60 -37.47
N GLY A 157 40.94 -5.13 -38.64
CA GLY A 157 40.26 -4.10 -39.35
C GLY A 157 38.80 -4.36 -39.74
N ALA A 158 38.26 -5.54 -39.45
CA ALA A 158 36.84 -5.85 -39.58
C ALA A 158 36.01 -5.35 -38.38
N LEU A 159 36.65 -5.01 -37.26
CA LEU A 159 36.08 -4.50 -36.01
C LEU A 159 34.88 -5.31 -35.50
N GLY A 160 34.91 -6.65 -35.70
CA GLY A 160 33.81 -7.52 -35.35
C GLY A 160 32.50 -7.36 -36.14
N TYR A 161 32.45 -6.49 -37.12
CA TYR A 161 31.29 -6.22 -38.00
C TYR A 161 31.40 -6.93 -39.35
N ALA A 162 32.47 -6.71 -40.09
CA ALA A 162 32.60 -7.20 -41.47
C ALA A 162 33.23 -8.60 -41.50
N GLN A 163 33.11 -9.26 -42.64
CA GLN A 163 33.76 -10.53 -42.92
C GLN A 163 35.29 -10.38 -43.16
N ARG A 164 35.99 -11.50 -43.09
CA ARG A 164 37.37 -11.63 -43.57
C ARG A 164 37.47 -12.80 -44.56
N LEU A 165 38.16 -12.56 -45.66
CA LEU A 165 38.47 -13.55 -46.69
C LEU A 165 39.97 -13.42 -47.02
N GLY A 166 40.72 -14.50 -47.09
CA GLY A 166 42.12 -14.44 -47.49
C GLY A 166 43.02 -15.44 -46.84
N VAL A 167 44.34 -15.20 -46.98
CA VAL A 167 45.40 -16.12 -46.50
C VAL A 167 45.45 -16.24 -44.97
N SER A 168 44.98 -15.25 -44.28
CA SER A 168 44.89 -15.24 -42.79
C SER A 168 43.64 -15.96 -42.27
N GLY A 169 42.86 -16.62 -43.13
CA GLY A 169 41.64 -17.34 -42.80
C GLY A 169 40.35 -16.69 -43.33
N THR A 170 39.24 -17.44 -43.22
CA THR A 170 37.93 -16.98 -43.64
C THR A 170 37.01 -16.95 -42.41
N SER A 171 36.35 -15.79 -42.20
CA SER A 171 35.44 -15.60 -41.10
C SER A 171 34.22 -14.82 -41.56
N PRO A 172 32.98 -15.23 -41.24
CA PRO A 172 31.80 -14.47 -41.63
C PRO A 172 31.75 -13.11 -40.90
N GLY A 173 31.02 -12.19 -41.47
CA GLY A 173 30.63 -10.96 -40.78
C GLY A 173 29.33 -11.14 -39.96
N LEU A 174 28.82 -10.06 -39.37
CA LEU A 174 27.59 -10.04 -38.56
C LEU A 174 26.40 -10.50 -39.41
N THR A 175 25.68 -11.51 -38.92
CA THR A 175 24.48 -12.04 -39.58
C THR A 175 23.38 -10.99 -39.65
N ASN A 176 22.79 -10.82 -40.87
CA ASN A 176 21.69 -9.88 -41.12
C ASN A 176 22.02 -8.44 -40.68
N ALA A 177 23.28 -8.05 -40.79
CA ALA A 177 23.74 -6.71 -40.48
C ALA A 177 23.02 -5.66 -41.32
N TYR A 178 22.65 -4.53 -40.72
CA TYR A 178 22.07 -3.38 -41.41
C TYR A 178 23.05 -2.21 -41.52
N LEU A 179 23.71 -1.88 -40.41
CA LEU A 179 24.59 -0.73 -40.31
C LEU A 179 25.72 -1.00 -39.34
N GLY A 180 26.95 -0.70 -39.71
CA GLY A 180 28.11 -0.68 -38.84
C GLY A 180 28.79 0.69 -38.85
N VAL A 181 29.03 1.24 -37.66
CA VAL A 181 29.78 2.47 -37.45
C VAL A 181 31.06 2.13 -36.70
N GLY A 182 32.18 2.18 -37.36
CA GLY A 182 33.49 1.90 -36.77
C GLY A 182 34.16 3.17 -36.26
N LEU A 183 34.52 3.19 -34.98
CA LEU A 183 35.47 4.12 -34.38
C LEU A 183 36.84 3.48 -34.58
N ASP A 184 37.48 3.81 -35.70
CA ASP A 184 38.64 3.12 -36.25
C ASP A 184 39.94 3.86 -35.87
N GLU A 185 40.61 3.39 -34.84
CA GLU A 185 41.85 3.98 -34.31
C GLU A 185 43.01 3.71 -35.25
N PHE A 186 43.09 2.49 -35.80
CA PHE A 186 44.13 2.07 -36.69
C PHE A 186 43.93 2.53 -38.16
N GLY A 187 42.67 2.60 -38.62
CA GLY A 187 42.30 3.17 -39.90
C GLY A 187 42.09 2.19 -41.04
N ASN A 188 41.97 0.89 -40.79
CA ASN A 188 41.80 -0.12 -41.82
C ASN A 188 40.35 -0.61 -42.00
N PHE A 189 39.41 -0.18 -41.18
CA PHE A 189 37.98 -0.46 -41.37
C PHE A 189 37.42 0.27 -42.59
N ALA A 190 38.06 1.36 -43.05
CA ALA A 190 37.67 2.11 -44.22
C ALA A 190 37.97 1.39 -45.54
N ASN A 191 38.95 0.51 -45.60
CA ASN A 191 39.35 -0.19 -46.84
C ASN A 191 38.70 -1.56 -46.99
N ASP A 192 38.76 -2.14 -48.20
CA ASP A 192 38.21 -3.48 -48.49
C ASP A 192 39.30 -4.58 -48.45
N TYR A 193 40.39 -4.34 -47.75
CA TYR A 193 41.44 -5.34 -47.54
C TYR A 193 40.86 -6.56 -46.80
N GLU A 194 41.42 -7.73 -47.05
CA GLU A 194 40.93 -9.01 -46.54
C GLU A 194 39.49 -9.34 -46.93
N GLY A 195 39.00 -8.80 -48.05
CA GLY A 195 37.68 -9.12 -48.58
C GLY A 195 36.52 -8.41 -47.88
N ARG A 196 36.77 -7.43 -47.02
CA ARG A 196 35.70 -6.52 -46.58
C ARG A 196 35.02 -5.89 -47.81
N GLY A 197 33.71 -5.86 -47.83
CA GLY A 197 32.96 -5.39 -49.02
C GLY A 197 32.89 -6.41 -50.16
N ASN A 198 33.22 -7.68 -49.98
CA ASN A 198 33.03 -8.72 -51.00
C ASN A 198 31.56 -8.78 -51.44
N GLY A 199 31.34 -8.75 -52.79
CA GLY A 199 30.02 -8.71 -53.39
C GLY A 199 29.38 -7.33 -53.44
N CYS A 200 30.09 -6.27 -53.06
CA CYS A 200 29.62 -4.89 -53.20
C CYS A 200 29.72 -4.39 -54.67
N PRO A 201 28.76 -3.55 -55.12
CA PRO A 201 28.78 -3.03 -56.48
C PRO A 201 29.93 -2.06 -56.70
N THR A 202 30.42 -1.41 -55.67
CA THR A 202 31.59 -0.50 -55.70
C THR A 202 32.54 -0.86 -54.55
N GLN A 203 33.83 -0.81 -54.85
CA GLN A 203 34.85 -0.98 -53.81
C GLN A 203 35.10 0.32 -53.06
N SER A 204 35.65 0.19 -51.83
CA SER A 204 36.08 1.35 -51.06
C SER A 204 37.12 2.20 -51.83
N PRO A 205 37.01 3.54 -51.81
CA PRO A 205 37.99 4.43 -52.42
C PRO A 205 39.37 4.35 -51.74
N PHE A 206 39.44 3.74 -50.55
CA PHE A 206 40.69 3.57 -49.79
C PHE A 206 41.42 2.26 -50.12
N GLY A 207 41.05 1.63 -51.21
CA GLY A 207 41.67 0.42 -51.71
C GLY A 207 41.08 -0.88 -51.09
N GLY A 208 41.47 -2.01 -51.68
CA GLY A 208 40.98 -3.31 -51.25
C GLY A 208 41.29 -4.41 -52.21
N GLY A 209 40.95 -5.62 -51.79
CA GLY A 209 41.11 -6.85 -52.51
C GLY A 209 41.79 -7.93 -51.69
N LEU A 210 41.75 -9.15 -52.19
CA LEU A 210 42.39 -10.30 -51.52
C LEU A 210 43.92 -10.17 -51.60
N GLY A 211 44.57 -9.78 -50.49
CA GLY A 211 45.99 -10.01 -50.31
C GLY A 211 46.97 -8.83 -50.39
N LEU A 212 46.52 -7.57 -50.42
CA LEU A 212 47.39 -6.42 -50.36
C LEU A 212 46.99 -5.42 -49.30
N SER A 213 47.85 -5.13 -48.36
CA SER A 213 47.74 -3.99 -47.45
C SER A 213 48.75 -2.92 -47.92
N PRO A 214 48.34 -1.91 -48.66
CA PRO A 214 49.18 -0.75 -48.79
C PRO A 214 49.14 0.07 -47.51
N PRO A 215 50.24 0.56 -46.98
CA PRO A 215 50.27 1.49 -45.84
C PRO A 215 49.44 2.77 -46.08
N GLU A 216 49.21 3.10 -47.32
CA GLU A 216 48.52 4.27 -47.79
C GLU A 216 46.97 4.17 -47.71
N ALA A 217 46.44 2.97 -47.45
CA ALA A 217 45.00 2.69 -47.32
C ALA A 217 44.43 2.84 -45.88
N GLN A 218 45.25 3.31 -44.95
CA GLN A 218 44.84 3.49 -43.54
C GLN A 218 44.44 4.94 -43.27
N ILE A 219 43.23 5.13 -42.74
CA ILE A 219 42.75 6.44 -42.27
C ILE A 219 42.62 6.35 -40.75
N LYS A 220 43.70 6.56 -40.06
CA LYS A 220 43.77 6.51 -38.58
C LYS A 220 42.82 7.52 -37.94
N ASP A 221 42.36 7.23 -36.74
CA ASP A 221 41.46 8.11 -36.02
C ASP A 221 40.27 8.57 -36.87
N SER A 222 39.56 7.62 -37.46
CA SER A 222 38.42 7.95 -38.34
C SER A 222 37.14 7.22 -37.97
N VAL A 223 36.01 7.77 -38.35
CA VAL A 223 34.72 7.10 -38.28
C VAL A 223 34.34 6.61 -39.67
N THR A 224 34.13 5.30 -39.77
CA THR A 224 33.71 4.66 -41.02
C THR A 224 32.33 4.06 -40.88
N VAL A 225 31.47 4.27 -41.87
CA VAL A 225 30.14 3.66 -41.97
C VAL A 225 30.17 2.57 -43.04
N ARG A 226 29.73 1.34 -42.64
CA ARG A 226 29.52 0.22 -43.55
C ARG A 226 28.08 -0.22 -43.57
N GLY A 227 27.60 -0.67 -44.73
CA GLY A 227 26.21 -1.06 -44.98
C GLY A 227 25.89 -2.51 -44.65
N PRO A 228 24.72 -2.99 -45.13
CA PRO A 228 24.22 -4.33 -44.87
C PRO A 228 25.13 -5.45 -45.35
N GLY A 229 25.07 -6.57 -44.65
CA GLY A 229 25.76 -7.78 -45.01
C GLY A 229 25.29 -8.99 -44.22
N SER A 230 25.63 -10.20 -44.72
CA SER A 230 25.42 -11.44 -44.02
C SER A 230 26.39 -12.51 -44.47
N GLY A 231 27.00 -13.23 -43.54
CA GLY A 231 27.98 -14.26 -43.86
C GLY A 231 29.23 -13.67 -44.54
N LEU A 232 29.55 -14.08 -45.75
CA LEU A 232 30.78 -13.69 -46.47
C LEU A 232 30.58 -12.61 -47.53
N THR A 233 29.41 -11.91 -47.54
CA THR A 233 29.09 -10.92 -48.58
C THR A 233 28.41 -9.70 -47.97
N GLY A 234 28.63 -8.55 -48.63
CA GLY A 234 28.09 -7.27 -48.18
C GLY A 234 29.08 -6.45 -47.35
N TYR A 235 28.57 -5.73 -46.36
CA TYR A 235 29.30 -4.79 -45.52
C TYR A 235 30.03 -3.70 -46.34
N CYS A 236 29.33 -3.21 -47.34
CA CYS A 236 29.86 -2.26 -48.30
C CYS A 236 30.28 -0.97 -47.60
N PHE A 237 31.40 -0.40 -48.05
CA PHE A 237 31.80 0.94 -47.66
C PHE A 237 30.73 1.95 -48.05
N LEU A 238 30.26 2.77 -47.11
CA LEU A 238 29.31 3.84 -47.36
C LEU A 238 29.94 5.23 -47.24
N GLY A 239 30.81 5.42 -46.24
CA GLY A 239 31.49 6.71 -46.03
C GLY A 239 32.49 6.68 -44.89
N ASN A 240 33.35 7.71 -44.85
CA ASN A 240 34.36 7.90 -43.82
C ASN A 240 34.54 9.39 -43.49
N SER A 241 34.84 9.71 -42.25
CA SER A 241 35.03 11.10 -41.75
C SER A 241 36.33 11.77 -42.20
N GLY A 242 37.27 11.03 -42.75
CA GLY A 242 38.67 11.43 -42.73
C GLY A 242 39.29 11.32 -41.33
N ASN A 243 40.58 11.66 -41.25
CA ASN A 243 41.30 11.63 -39.95
C ASN A 243 40.80 12.77 -39.05
N LEU A 244 40.23 12.42 -37.91
CA LEU A 244 39.64 13.35 -36.95
C LEU A 244 40.68 14.28 -36.31
N ALA A 245 41.96 13.89 -36.24
CA ALA A 245 43.01 14.76 -35.73
C ALA A 245 43.34 15.93 -36.66
N THR A 246 42.94 15.85 -37.94
CA THR A 246 43.23 16.87 -38.94
C THR A 246 42.10 17.88 -39.18
N ILE A 247 40.93 17.67 -38.61
CA ILE A 247 39.79 18.62 -38.70
C ILE A 247 40.00 19.81 -37.75
N PRO A 248 39.33 20.96 -37.97
CA PRO A 248 39.40 22.09 -37.03
C PRO A 248 39.01 21.70 -35.63
N GLY A 249 39.93 21.93 -34.65
CA GLY A 249 39.77 21.46 -33.30
C GLY A 249 39.96 19.95 -33.11
N GLY A 250 40.72 19.32 -34.01
CA GLY A 250 40.92 17.87 -34.12
C GLY A 250 41.20 17.15 -32.78
N PHE A 251 40.87 15.86 -32.75
CA PHE A 251 41.05 15.00 -31.62
C PHE A 251 41.35 13.57 -32.10
N SER A 252 42.00 12.76 -31.23
CA SER A 252 42.16 11.31 -31.45
C SER A 252 40.99 10.55 -30.88
N LEU A 253 40.69 9.38 -31.42
CA LEU A 253 39.69 8.46 -30.84
C LEU A 253 40.21 7.78 -29.54
N ASP A 254 41.52 7.65 -29.40
CA ASP A 254 42.17 7.01 -28.29
C ASP A 254 43.25 7.89 -27.63
N ASN A 255 43.74 7.43 -26.48
CA ASN A 255 44.99 7.88 -25.90
C ASN A 255 45.85 6.65 -25.56
N PRO A 256 46.63 6.13 -26.52
CA PRO A 256 47.36 4.88 -26.34
C PRO A 256 48.46 4.98 -25.28
N THR A 257 48.91 6.16 -24.92
CA THR A 257 49.94 6.39 -23.88
C THR A 257 49.36 6.47 -22.47
N ALA A 258 48.05 6.61 -22.32
CA ALA A 258 47.42 6.63 -21.04
C ALA A 258 47.39 5.23 -20.39
N THR A 259 47.67 5.17 -19.11
CA THR A 259 47.66 3.91 -18.34
C THR A 259 46.38 3.65 -17.57
N SER A 260 45.42 4.60 -17.63
CA SER A 260 44.16 4.55 -16.90
C SER A 260 43.08 5.28 -17.71
N ARG A 261 41.84 4.79 -17.59
CA ARG A 261 40.65 5.45 -18.16
C ARG A 261 40.38 6.85 -17.60
N THR A 262 40.93 7.17 -16.46
CA THR A 262 40.77 8.49 -15.81
C THR A 262 41.74 9.54 -16.34
N ALA A 263 42.70 9.16 -17.21
CA ALA A 263 43.56 10.12 -17.87
C ALA A 263 42.77 10.98 -18.84
N LEU A 264 43.32 12.17 -19.11
CA LEU A 264 42.76 13.06 -20.16
C LEU A 264 42.75 12.37 -21.52
N ASP A 265 41.78 12.72 -22.33
CA ASP A 265 41.65 12.25 -23.72
C ASP A 265 41.51 10.75 -23.91
N THR A 266 41.06 10.04 -22.89
CA THR A 266 40.73 8.59 -22.99
C THR A 266 39.24 8.34 -23.25
N ARG A 267 38.37 9.30 -22.92
CA ARG A 267 36.90 9.19 -23.01
C ARG A 267 36.35 10.03 -24.14
N ARG A 268 35.45 9.47 -24.91
CA ARG A 268 34.64 10.15 -25.92
C ARG A 268 33.18 9.85 -25.71
N ARG A 269 32.29 10.82 -25.91
CA ARG A 269 30.86 10.55 -25.96
C ARG A 269 30.36 10.58 -27.37
N VAL A 270 29.79 9.49 -27.81
CA VAL A 270 29.29 9.32 -29.20
C VAL A 270 27.78 9.41 -29.18
N ARG A 271 27.24 10.12 -30.19
CA ARG A 271 25.81 10.18 -30.47
C ARG A 271 25.55 9.84 -31.93
N ILE A 272 24.80 8.79 -32.19
CA ILE A 272 24.41 8.31 -33.50
C ILE A 272 22.91 8.49 -33.63
N THR A 273 22.47 9.31 -34.56
CA THR A 273 21.04 9.53 -34.84
C THR A 273 20.68 8.89 -36.18
N LEU A 274 19.82 7.87 -36.14
CA LEU A 274 19.19 7.31 -37.34
C LEU A 274 17.82 7.97 -37.51
N ASN A 275 17.75 8.94 -38.42
CA ASN A 275 16.55 9.73 -38.62
C ASN A 275 15.41 8.94 -39.28
N THR A 276 14.16 9.39 -39.10
CA THR A 276 12.98 8.82 -39.77
C THR A 276 13.02 8.93 -41.29
N ASN A 277 13.70 9.94 -41.84
CA ASN A 277 13.92 10.14 -43.27
C ASN A 277 15.05 9.28 -43.86
N ASN A 278 15.52 8.28 -43.12
CA ASN A 278 16.58 7.34 -43.53
C ASN A 278 17.95 8.01 -43.75
N THR A 279 18.31 8.99 -42.92
CA THR A 279 19.64 9.58 -42.84
C THR A 279 20.28 9.30 -41.48
N ILE A 280 21.61 9.39 -41.41
CA ILE A 280 22.40 9.23 -40.21
C ILE A 280 23.10 10.55 -39.91
N THR A 281 23.00 11.00 -38.65
CA THR A 281 23.87 12.04 -38.11
C THR A 281 24.72 11.42 -37.01
N LEU A 282 26.04 11.64 -37.10
CA LEU A 282 26.99 11.16 -36.10
C LEU A 282 27.75 12.33 -35.51
N GLU A 283 27.76 12.37 -34.22
CA GLU A 283 28.40 13.42 -33.41
C GLU A 283 29.28 12.79 -32.35
N ILE A 284 30.42 13.41 -32.11
CA ILE A 284 31.33 13.01 -31.02
C ILE A 284 31.65 14.24 -30.16
N ASP A 285 31.49 14.08 -28.86
CA ASP A 285 32.05 15.00 -27.89
C ASP A 285 33.42 14.45 -27.42
N PRO A 286 34.52 15.10 -27.82
CA PRO A 286 35.86 14.63 -27.48
C PRO A 286 36.20 14.77 -25.98
N THR A 287 35.44 15.57 -25.24
CA THR A 287 35.64 15.72 -23.80
C THR A 287 34.90 14.66 -22.99
N GLY A 288 33.96 13.95 -23.61
CA GLY A 288 33.11 12.96 -22.96
C GLY A 288 32.09 13.54 -21.93
N THR A 289 31.93 14.86 -21.86
CA THR A 289 31.02 15.54 -20.93
C THR A 289 29.57 15.55 -21.41
N GLY A 290 29.37 15.44 -22.73
CA GLY A 290 28.05 15.54 -23.38
C GLY A 290 27.64 16.98 -23.72
N THR A 291 28.56 17.93 -23.65
CA THR A 291 28.28 19.36 -23.87
C THR A 291 28.98 19.95 -25.08
N GLU A 292 30.00 19.27 -25.65
CA GLU A 292 30.82 19.78 -26.73
C GLU A 292 30.77 18.89 -27.97
N TYR A 293 29.57 18.48 -28.37
CA TYR A 293 29.37 17.63 -29.54
C TYR A 293 29.87 18.32 -30.83
N ARG A 294 30.61 17.57 -31.63
CA ARG A 294 31.06 17.94 -32.99
C ARG A 294 30.40 17.00 -33.98
N THR A 295 29.76 17.55 -34.98
CA THR A 295 29.15 16.75 -36.04
C THR A 295 30.25 16.19 -36.92
N ILE A 296 30.33 14.88 -37.03
CA ILE A 296 31.31 14.13 -37.81
C ILE A 296 30.71 13.72 -39.14
N LEU A 297 29.46 13.26 -39.16
CA LEU A 297 28.70 12.98 -40.37
C LEU A 297 27.33 13.64 -40.22
N ASP A 298 26.91 14.41 -41.20
CA ASP A 298 25.63 15.10 -41.19
C ASP A 298 24.72 14.61 -42.32
N ALA A 299 23.48 14.27 -41.97
CA ALA A 299 22.42 13.81 -42.86
C ALA A 299 22.90 12.76 -43.88
N PHE A 300 23.84 11.90 -43.45
CA PHE A 300 24.45 10.88 -44.29
C PHE A 300 23.42 9.80 -44.66
N PRO A 301 23.30 9.36 -45.94
CA PRO A 301 22.31 8.36 -46.33
C PRO A 301 22.49 7.03 -45.59
N ALA A 302 21.46 6.56 -44.88
CA ALA A 302 21.42 5.22 -44.33
C ALA A 302 21.12 4.18 -45.43
N PRO A 303 21.45 2.90 -45.21
CA PRO A 303 21.11 1.85 -46.15
C PRO A 303 19.59 1.79 -46.44
N PRO A 304 19.18 1.44 -47.64
CA PRO A 304 17.78 1.18 -47.96
C PRO A 304 17.29 -0.12 -47.28
N ASN A 305 15.99 -0.35 -47.34
CA ASN A 305 15.35 -1.59 -46.80
C ASN A 305 15.62 -1.76 -45.31
N ARG A 306 15.28 -0.73 -44.52
CA ARG A 306 15.34 -0.78 -43.07
C ARG A 306 14.44 -1.90 -42.56
N PRO A 307 14.89 -2.82 -41.66
CA PRO A 307 14.06 -3.78 -40.99
C PRO A 307 13.00 -3.10 -40.12
N ASP A 308 11.93 -3.82 -39.77
CA ASP A 308 10.87 -3.33 -38.86
C ASP A 308 11.36 -3.12 -37.43
N SER A 309 12.33 -3.94 -37.00
CA SER A 309 12.99 -3.85 -35.69
C SER A 309 14.49 -4.09 -35.84
N PHE A 310 15.25 -3.56 -34.90
CA PHE A 310 16.68 -3.79 -34.75
C PHE A 310 17.01 -4.50 -33.43
N LYS A 311 18.09 -5.27 -33.44
CA LYS A 311 18.99 -5.44 -32.31
C LYS A 311 20.25 -4.60 -32.57
N PHE A 312 20.89 -4.15 -31.49
CA PHE A 312 22.10 -3.33 -31.57
C PHE A 312 23.18 -3.85 -30.64
N GLY A 313 24.40 -3.48 -30.92
CA GLY A 313 25.51 -3.86 -30.07
C GLY A 313 26.82 -3.19 -30.42
N PHE A 314 27.88 -3.68 -29.80
CA PHE A 314 29.22 -3.21 -29.92
C PHE A 314 30.15 -4.39 -30.11
N ALA A 315 31.17 -4.20 -30.92
CA ALA A 315 32.28 -5.12 -31.01
C ALA A 315 33.60 -4.33 -31.03
N SER A 316 34.61 -4.91 -30.42
CA SER A 316 35.96 -4.36 -30.45
C SER A 316 36.98 -5.43 -30.81
N SER A 317 38.08 -5.01 -31.39
CA SER A 317 39.17 -5.89 -31.73
C SER A 317 40.54 -5.24 -31.50
N THR A 318 41.52 -6.09 -31.40
CA THR A 318 42.95 -5.75 -31.43
C THR A 318 43.64 -6.61 -32.48
N GLY A 319 44.68 -6.09 -33.12
CA GLY A 319 45.59 -6.83 -34.00
C GLY A 319 47.00 -6.84 -33.42
N GLU A 320 48.02 -6.41 -34.26
CA GLU A 320 49.38 -6.17 -33.75
C GLU A 320 49.44 -4.97 -32.80
N GLY A 321 48.57 -3.95 -32.96
CA GLY A 321 48.36 -2.88 -32.01
C GLY A 321 47.24 -3.25 -31.02
N ILE A 322 47.27 -2.66 -29.83
CA ILE A 322 46.37 -2.99 -28.74
C ILE A 322 45.86 -1.75 -27.99
N ASN A 323 44.64 -1.84 -27.45
CA ASN A 323 44.08 -0.89 -26.51
C ASN A 323 43.12 -1.62 -25.56
N PHE A 324 42.89 -1.06 -24.37
CA PHE A 324 41.66 -1.31 -23.62
C PHE A 324 40.53 -0.54 -24.31
N HIS A 325 39.44 -1.23 -24.63
CA HIS A 325 38.21 -0.61 -25.09
C HIS A 325 37.13 -0.87 -24.03
N GLU A 326 36.52 0.20 -23.55
CA GLU A 326 35.49 0.11 -22.50
C GLU A 326 34.32 1.03 -22.83
N LEU A 327 33.11 0.67 -22.32
CA LEU A 327 31.88 1.40 -22.53
C LEU A 327 31.15 1.67 -21.22
N ILE A 328 30.46 2.79 -21.16
CA ILE A 328 29.44 3.13 -20.15
C ILE A 328 28.33 3.98 -20.77
N ASN A 329 27.24 4.15 -20.00
CA ASN A 329 26.15 5.09 -20.29
C ASN A 329 25.52 4.87 -21.68
N VAL A 330 25.24 3.62 -22.03
CA VAL A 330 24.52 3.30 -23.27
C VAL A 330 23.06 3.68 -23.10
N ARG A 331 22.58 4.56 -23.99
CA ARG A 331 21.19 4.99 -24.02
C ARG A 331 20.65 4.97 -25.41
N VAL A 332 19.47 4.41 -25.62
CA VAL A 332 18.76 4.38 -26.89
C VAL A 332 17.40 5.03 -26.68
N GLU A 333 17.14 6.03 -27.50
CA GLU A 333 15.90 6.79 -27.53
C GLU A 333 15.26 6.71 -28.90
N THR A 334 13.93 6.80 -28.98
CA THR A 334 13.21 7.00 -30.25
C THR A 334 12.90 8.46 -30.47
N ILE A 335 12.99 8.93 -31.72
CA ILE A 335 12.66 10.32 -32.10
C ILE A 335 11.16 10.55 -32.14
N ALA A 336 10.38 9.58 -32.62
CA ALA A 336 8.92 9.57 -32.55
C ALA A 336 8.45 8.59 -31.46
N THR A 337 7.29 8.84 -30.89
CA THR A 337 6.72 7.95 -29.84
C THR A 337 6.51 6.55 -30.41
N PRO A 338 7.18 5.54 -29.89
CA PRO A 338 6.96 4.14 -30.27
C PRO A 338 5.64 3.62 -29.68
N PRO A 339 5.15 2.46 -30.15
CA PRO A 339 4.15 1.71 -29.40
C PRO A 339 4.73 1.34 -28.04
N LEU A 340 4.06 1.65 -26.95
CA LEU A 340 4.59 1.48 -25.58
C LEU A 340 3.88 0.36 -24.82
N PRO A 341 4.58 -0.38 -23.93
CA PRO A 341 3.97 -1.28 -22.98
C PRO A 341 3.20 -0.51 -21.89
N ASP A 342 2.34 -1.22 -21.18
CA ASP A 342 1.59 -0.76 -20.01
C ASP A 342 1.49 -1.95 -19.05
N LEU A 343 2.45 -2.08 -18.12
CA LEU A 343 2.55 -3.22 -17.23
C LEU A 343 1.75 -2.98 -15.95
N ALA A 344 0.93 -3.93 -15.62
CA ALA A 344 0.27 -3.99 -14.33
C ALA A 344 0.71 -5.23 -13.54
N ILE A 345 0.83 -5.08 -12.22
CA ILE A 345 1.22 -6.16 -11.32
C ILE A 345 0.11 -6.48 -10.32
N THR A 346 -0.07 -7.78 -10.01
CA THR A 346 -0.85 -8.26 -8.88
C THR A 346 0.01 -9.10 -7.96
N ASN A 347 -0.25 -9.01 -6.66
CA ASN A 347 0.39 -9.80 -5.62
C ASN A 347 -0.69 -10.42 -4.75
N THR A 348 -0.66 -11.73 -4.55
CA THR A 348 -1.66 -12.47 -3.79
C THR A 348 -1.02 -13.64 -3.04
N HIS A 349 -1.66 -14.05 -1.93
CA HIS A 349 -1.32 -15.29 -1.23
C HIS A 349 -2.60 -16.08 -0.89
N THR A 350 -2.44 -17.30 -0.42
CA THR A 350 -3.57 -18.15 0.01
C THR A 350 -3.44 -18.51 1.48
N GLY A 351 -4.52 -18.29 2.23
CA GLY A 351 -4.57 -18.59 3.68
C GLY A 351 -3.72 -17.65 4.52
N ASN A 352 -3.83 -17.75 5.83
CA ASN A 352 -3.03 -16.97 6.77
C ASN A 352 -1.64 -17.59 6.94
N PHE A 353 -0.64 -16.80 7.25
CA PHE A 353 0.71 -17.27 7.58
C PHE A 353 0.84 -17.53 9.08
N VAL A 354 1.83 -18.33 9.46
CA VAL A 354 2.04 -18.76 10.86
C VAL A 354 3.50 -18.51 11.25
N PRO A 355 3.80 -17.97 12.43
CA PRO A 355 5.17 -17.82 12.94
C PRO A 355 5.93 -19.16 12.93
N GLY A 356 7.17 -19.15 12.43
CA GLY A 356 7.99 -20.36 12.26
C GLY A 356 7.62 -21.22 11.04
N GLY A 357 6.62 -20.82 10.26
CA GLY A 357 6.21 -21.46 9.02
C GLY A 357 6.76 -20.78 7.78
N THR A 358 6.34 -21.28 6.61
CA THR A 358 6.61 -20.69 5.31
C THR A 358 5.33 -20.14 4.69
N GLY A 359 5.46 -19.04 3.96
CA GLY A 359 4.39 -18.48 3.14
C GLY A 359 4.78 -18.42 1.68
N THR A 360 3.80 -18.35 0.79
CA THR A 360 4.03 -18.20 -0.65
C THR A 360 3.17 -17.06 -1.18
N TYR A 361 3.82 -16.08 -1.79
CA TYR A 361 3.18 -15.05 -2.59
C TYR A 361 3.22 -15.43 -4.07
N THR A 362 2.17 -15.08 -4.79
CA THR A 362 2.10 -15.21 -6.26
C THR A 362 2.04 -13.81 -6.86
N LEU A 363 3.10 -13.46 -7.58
CA LEU A 363 3.19 -12.21 -8.33
C LEU A 363 2.88 -12.51 -9.80
N ARG A 364 1.98 -11.72 -10.36
CA ARG A 364 1.58 -11.84 -11.77
C ARG A 364 1.69 -10.48 -12.44
N VAL A 365 2.37 -10.44 -13.58
CA VAL A 365 2.54 -9.23 -14.38
C VAL A 365 1.86 -9.42 -15.74
N GLN A 366 1.14 -8.40 -16.18
CA GLN A 366 0.50 -8.37 -17.49
C GLN A 366 0.86 -7.09 -18.23
N ASN A 367 1.17 -7.19 -19.51
CA ASN A 367 1.12 -6.07 -20.42
C ASN A 367 -0.34 -5.86 -20.84
N LEU A 368 -0.96 -4.80 -20.37
CA LEU A 368 -2.42 -4.61 -20.47
C LEU A 368 -2.89 -4.59 -21.93
N PRO A 369 -4.14 -4.96 -22.21
CA PRO A 369 -4.70 -4.84 -23.57
C PRO A 369 -4.76 -3.41 -24.10
N THR A 370 -4.68 -2.41 -23.22
CA THR A 370 -4.62 -0.97 -23.51
C THR A 370 -3.24 -0.51 -23.96
N ALA A 371 -2.21 -1.29 -23.71
CA ALA A 371 -0.86 -1.03 -24.20
C ALA A 371 -0.84 -0.91 -25.72
N THR A 372 0.00 -0.03 -26.24
CA THR A 372 0.13 0.17 -27.69
C THR A 372 1.26 -0.67 -28.32
N GLY A 373 2.13 -1.25 -27.46
CA GLY A 373 3.27 -2.04 -27.90
C GLY A 373 3.76 -3.10 -26.92
N PRO A 374 4.71 -3.93 -27.36
CA PRO A 374 5.34 -4.95 -26.52
C PRO A 374 6.35 -4.33 -25.53
N THR A 375 6.84 -5.14 -24.59
CA THR A 375 8.01 -4.79 -23.76
C THR A 375 9.27 -4.73 -24.63
N TYR A 376 10.14 -3.74 -24.38
CA TYR A 376 11.39 -3.54 -25.15
C TYR A 376 12.65 -4.04 -24.43
N GLY A 377 12.52 -4.68 -23.31
CA GLY A 377 13.66 -5.11 -22.53
C GLY A 377 13.26 -6.01 -21.37
N THR A 378 14.15 -6.10 -20.40
CA THR A 378 13.90 -6.82 -19.17
C THR A 378 12.72 -6.20 -18.41
N VAL A 379 11.95 -7.07 -17.77
CA VAL A 379 10.95 -6.65 -16.79
C VAL A 379 11.50 -6.97 -15.39
N THR A 380 11.52 -5.98 -14.54
CA THR A 380 12.04 -6.15 -13.16
C THR A 380 10.90 -6.04 -12.16
N ILE A 381 10.80 -6.99 -11.24
CA ILE A 381 9.97 -6.89 -10.05
C ILE A 381 10.89 -6.62 -8.86
N THR A 382 10.58 -5.58 -8.09
CA THR A 382 11.14 -5.34 -6.77
C THR A 382 10.04 -5.62 -5.75
N ASN A 383 10.28 -6.57 -4.84
CA ASN A 383 9.35 -6.91 -3.77
C ASN A 383 9.99 -6.59 -2.42
N THR A 384 9.32 -5.77 -1.63
CA THR A 384 9.74 -5.43 -0.26
C THR A 384 8.97 -6.28 0.72
N LEU A 385 9.66 -7.26 1.32
CA LEU A 385 9.12 -8.14 2.35
C LEU A 385 8.90 -7.34 3.64
N PRO A 386 7.81 -7.60 4.38
CA PRO A 386 7.62 -6.99 5.69
C PRO A 386 8.63 -7.48 6.72
N GLU A 387 8.80 -6.71 7.80
CA GLU A 387 9.70 -7.09 8.89
C GLU A 387 9.32 -8.45 9.48
N GLY A 388 10.34 -9.29 9.75
CA GLY A 388 10.15 -10.66 10.22
C GLY A 388 9.76 -11.67 9.13
N PHE A 389 9.81 -11.26 7.86
CA PHE A 389 9.75 -12.19 6.73
C PHE A 389 11.13 -12.26 6.09
N SER A 390 11.55 -13.43 5.64
CA SER A 390 12.83 -13.60 4.96
C SER A 390 12.69 -14.44 3.70
N PHE A 391 13.42 -14.05 2.67
CA PHE A 391 13.44 -14.73 1.38
C PHE A 391 13.94 -16.16 1.51
N VAL A 392 13.23 -17.11 0.91
CA VAL A 392 13.64 -18.51 0.79
C VAL A 392 13.98 -18.84 -0.65
N SER A 393 13.06 -18.59 -1.56
CA SER A 393 13.23 -18.84 -2.99
C SER A 393 12.19 -18.08 -3.79
N ALA A 394 12.51 -17.82 -5.06
CA ALA A 394 11.51 -17.38 -6.02
C ALA A 394 11.63 -18.24 -7.29
N THR A 395 10.49 -18.70 -7.83
CA THR A 395 10.45 -19.60 -8.98
C THR A 395 9.42 -19.14 -10.00
N GLY A 396 9.86 -19.07 -11.24
CA GLY A 396 9.03 -18.72 -12.40
C GLY A 396 9.85 -18.91 -13.67
N THR A 397 9.20 -19.29 -14.78
CA THR A 397 9.91 -19.51 -16.06
C THR A 397 10.54 -18.20 -16.53
N SER A 398 11.81 -18.22 -16.86
CA SER A 398 12.63 -17.07 -17.29
C SER A 398 12.79 -15.95 -16.25
N TRP A 399 12.41 -16.18 -14.99
CA TRP A 399 12.71 -15.29 -13.89
C TRP A 399 14.02 -15.65 -13.22
N ASN A 400 14.83 -14.63 -12.91
CA ASN A 400 16.06 -14.74 -12.12
C ASN A 400 15.98 -13.80 -10.92
N CYS A 401 16.04 -14.34 -9.71
CA CYS A 401 15.78 -13.60 -8.49
C CYS A 401 16.94 -13.61 -7.52
N SER A 402 17.12 -12.52 -6.80
CA SER A 402 18.05 -12.37 -5.69
C SER A 402 17.42 -11.54 -4.58
N ALA A 403 17.95 -11.67 -3.36
CA ALA A 403 17.48 -10.87 -2.24
C ALA A 403 18.64 -10.24 -1.47
N VAL A 404 18.45 -9.00 -1.04
CA VAL A 404 19.35 -8.27 -0.15
C VAL A 404 18.50 -7.69 1.00
N GLY A 405 18.64 -8.28 2.18
CA GLY A 405 17.79 -7.91 3.33
C GLY A 405 16.30 -8.23 3.05
N GLN A 406 15.46 -7.24 3.12
CA GLN A 406 14.01 -7.36 2.87
C GLN A 406 13.62 -7.13 1.40
N GLU A 407 14.56 -6.70 0.57
CA GLU A 407 14.30 -6.44 -0.84
C GLU A 407 14.62 -7.66 -1.68
N VAL A 408 13.65 -8.13 -2.47
CA VAL A 408 13.78 -9.21 -3.44
C VAL A 408 13.63 -8.62 -4.83
N THR A 409 14.71 -8.71 -5.62
CA THR A 409 14.70 -8.27 -7.01
C THR A 409 14.62 -9.48 -7.94
N CYS A 410 13.66 -9.50 -8.83
CA CYS A 410 13.46 -10.54 -9.84
C CYS A 410 13.46 -9.92 -11.24
N VAL A 411 14.28 -10.46 -12.13
CA VAL A 411 14.40 -10.00 -13.51
C VAL A 411 13.91 -11.08 -14.46
N TYR A 412 12.97 -10.71 -15.32
CA TYR A 412 12.47 -11.57 -16.39
C TYR A 412 13.34 -11.40 -17.64
N ASN A 413 13.92 -12.50 -18.10
CA ASN A 413 14.79 -12.58 -19.28
C ASN A 413 14.14 -13.41 -20.42
N GLY A 414 12.83 -13.51 -20.43
CA GLY A 414 12.09 -14.21 -21.48
C GLY A 414 11.80 -13.29 -22.69
N PRO A 415 11.04 -13.79 -23.68
CA PRO A 415 10.68 -13.03 -24.86
C PRO A 415 9.82 -11.80 -24.52
N ALA A 416 9.83 -10.80 -25.43
CA ALA A 416 8.98 -9.62 -25.33
C ALA A 416 7.50 -10.02 -25.20
N VAL A 417 6.75 -9.29 -24.37
CA VAL A 417 5.35 -9.55 -24.07
C VAL A 417 4.47 -8.55 -24.80
N ASN A 418 3.64 -9.04 -25.71
CA ASN A 418 2.71 -8.22 -26.49
C ASN A 418 1.55 -7.70 -25.62
N PRO A 419 0.83 -6.65 -26.07
CA PRO A 419 -0.39 -6.17 -25.45
C PRO A 419 -1.41 -7.30 -25.22
N GLY A 420 -1.98 -7.35 -24.01
CA GLY A 420 -2.86 -8.42 -23.55
C GLY A 420 -2.15 -9.69 -23.05
N GLY A 421 -0.85 -9.82 -23.27
CA GLY A 421 -0.03 -10.93 -22.80
C GLY A 421 0.33 -10.82 -21.32
N SER A 422 0.58 -11.98 -20.68
CA SER A 422 1.07 -12.04 -19.31
C SER A 422 2.45 -12.70 -19.27
N LEU A 423 3.28 -12.27 -18.31
CA LEU A 423 4.50 -12.98 -17.97
C LEU A 423 4.15 -14.25 -17.20
N PRO A 424 5.04 -15.27 -17.19
CA PRO A 424 4.89 -16.42 -16.30
C PRO A 424 4.78 -15.99 -14.85
N ASP A 425 3.86 -16.60 -14.11
CA ASP A 425 3.66 -16.32 -12.69
C ASP A 425 4.96 -16.55 -11.92
N LEU A 426 5.23 -15.67 -10.95
CA LEU A 426 6.36 -15.74 -10.05
C LEU A 426 5.90 -16.14 -8.65
N SER A 427 6.32 -17.33 -8.18
CA SER A 427 6.06 -17.81 -6.83
C SER A 427 7.21 -17.41 -5.92
N LEU A 428 6.94 -16.56 -4.93
CA LEU A 428 7.89 -16.06 -3.95
C LEU A 428 7.65 -16.75 -2.61
N ASN A 429 8.58 -17.59 -2.17
CA ASN A 429 8.53 -18.31 -0.90
C ASN A 429 9.31 -17.55 0.17
N VAL A 430 8.73 -17.43 1.34
CA VAL A 430 9.28 -16.71 2.49
C VAL A 430 9.18 -17.53 3.76
N ASN A 431 10.14 -17.38 4.68
CA ASN A 431 9.99 -17.79 6.08
C ASN A 431 9.36 -16.66 6.86
N VAL A 432 8.50 -17.01 7.81
CA VAL A 432 7.76 -16.08 8.66
C VAL A 432 8.25 -16.22 10.10
N THR A 433 8.88 -15.20 10.64
CA THR A 433 9.31 -15.14 12.05
C THR A 433 8.58 -14.07 12.85
N SER A 434 7.74 -13.27 12.16
CA SER A 434 6.93 -12.21 12.76
C SER A 434 5.94 -12.77 13.79
N ALA A 435 5.65 -11.97 14.82
CA ALA A 435 4.53 -12.23 15.73
C ALA A 435 3.18 -12.20 14.98
N PRO A 436 2.10 -12.76 15.54
CA PRO A 436 0.76 -12.56 15.00
C PRO A 436 0.44 -11.08 14.80
N GLY A 437 -0.10 -10.73 13.62
CA GLY A 437 -0.35 -9.35 13.23
C GLY A 437 -0.66 -9.22 11.75
N SER A 438 -1.03 -8.02 11.33
CA SER A 438 -1.24 -7.69 9.92
C SER A 438 0.04 -7.08 9.36
N TYR A 439 0.50 -7.57 8.22
CA TYR A 439 1.72 -7.17 7.53
C TYR A 439 1.40 -6.84 6.08
N ILE A 440 2.18 -5.97 5.48
CA ILE A 440 1.98 -5.58 4.08
C ILE A 440 3.20 -6.02 3.28
N ASN A 441 3.01 -6.90 2.31
CA ASN A 441 3.99 -7.21 1.29
C ASN A 441 3.76 -6.29 0.09
N GLN A 442 4.77 -5.54 -0.32
CA GLN A 442 4.67 -4.60 -1.43
C GLN A 442 5.54 -5.04 -2.60
N ALA A 443 4.98 -4.98 -3.80
CA ALA A 443 5.71 -5.27 -5.03
C ALA A 443 5.53 -4.14 -6.04
N GLN A 444 6.59 -3.91 -6.82
CA GLN A 444 6.60 -2.98 -7.93
C GLN A 444 7.17 -3.68 -9.17
N VAL A 445 6.58 -3.42 -10.34
CA VAL A 445 7.12 -3.86 -11.64
C VAL A 445 7.64 -2.66 -12.41
N LEU A 446 8.74 -2.86 -13.13
CA LEU A 446 9.35 -1.83 -13.98
C LEU A 446 9.77 -2.45 -15.30
N THR A 447 9.57 -1.72 -16.39
CA THR A 447 10.15 -1.97 -17.73
C THR A 447 10.39 -0.63 -18.41
N GLN A 448 11.29 -0.63 -19.39
CA GLN A 448 11.55 0.58 -20.17
C GLN A 448 10.35 0.98 -21.04
N GLY A 449 10.01 2.26 -21.04
CA GLY A 449 8.94 2.82 -21.85
C GLY A 449 7.52 2.51 -21.38
N ASP A 450 7.34 2.06 -20.15
CA ASP A 450 6.01 1.85 -19.57
C ASP A 450 5.19 3.14 -19.61
N SER A 451 3.98 3.05 -20.18
CA SER A 451 3.13 4.21 -20.46
C SER A 451 2.31 4.70 -19.27
N ASP A 452 2.08 3.85 -18.28
CA ASP A 452 1.36 4.19 -17.02
C ASP A 452 2.03 3.55 -15.80
N LEU A 453 2.82 4.33 -15.08
CA LEU A 453 3.51 3.88 -13.88
C LEU A 453 2.61 3.81 -12.63
N THR A 454 1.35 4.24 -12.72
CA THR A 454 0.44 4.28 -11.56
C THR A 454 -0.10 2.91 -11.19
N ASN A 455 -0.13 1.95 -12.13
CA ASN A 455 -0.58 0.58 -11.94
C ASN A 455 0.57 -0.41 -11.67
N ASN A 456 1.80 0.09 -11.56
CA ASN A 456 3.02 -0.70 -11.41
C ASN A 456 3.31 -1.13 -9.97
N THR A 457 2.55 -0.66 -9.00
CA THR A 457 2.77 -1.00 -7.59
C THR A 457 1.53 -1.64 -6.99
N VAL A 458 1.74 -2.70 -6.20
CA VAL A 458 0.67 -3.44 -5.52
C VAL A 458 1.07 -3.77 -4.09
N GLN A 459 0.09 -3.81 -3.20
CA GLN A 459 0.24 -4.25 -1.82
C GLN A 459 -0.64 -5.47 -1.57
N ASP A 460 -0.11 -6.45 -0.84
CA ASP A 460 -0.84 -7.63 -0.37
C ASP A 460 -0.85 -7.66 1.16
N PRO A 461 -2.00 -7.30 1.80
CA PRO A 461 -2.17 -7.41 3.23
C PRO A 461 -2.16 -8.87 3.67
N THR A 462 -1.15 -9.26 4.42
CA THR A 462 -0.92 -10.63 4.89
C THR A 462 -1.18 -10.73 6.38
N LEU A 463 -2.11 -11.60 6.78
CA LEU A 463 -2.39 -11.87 8.17
C LEU A 463 -1.50 -13.03 8.67
N VAL A 464 -0.68 -12.73 9.67
CA VAL A 464 0.06 -13.75 10.44
C VAL A 464 -0.77 -14.10 11.67
N VAL A 465 -1.22 -15.34 11.78
CA VAL A 465 -1.99 -15.84 12.92
C VAL A 465 -1.13 -16.75 13.77
N GLY A 466 -1.44 -16.82 15.07
CA GLY A 466 -0.79 -17.79 15.96
C GLY A 466 -1.04 -19.22 15.47
N PRO A 467 -0.12 -20.16 15.79
CA PRO A 467 -0.33 -21.58 15.48
C PRO A 467 -1.59 -22.12 16.16
N VAL A 468 -1.89 -21.61 17.35
CA VAL A 468 -3.17 -21.80 18.04
C VAL A 468 -3.77 -20.44 18.30
N VAL A 469 -5.01 -20.24 17.88
CA VAL A 469 -5.78 -19.01 18.07
C VAL A 469 -7.04 -19.33 18.89
N ALA A 470 -7.51 -18.36 19.66
CA ALA A 470 -8.74 -18.46 20.43
C ALA A 470 -9.66 -17.29 20.11
N ASN A 471 -10.72 -17.55 19.38
CA ASN A 471 -11.74 -16.58 19.04
C ASN A 471 -12.83 -16.61 20.11
N LYS A 472 -13.28 -15.45 20.56
CA LYS A 472 -14.32 -15.32 21.57
C LYS A 472 -15.49 -14.51 21.03
N THR A 473 -16.68 -15.02 21.25
CA THR A 473 -17.94 -14.32 20.98
C THR A 473 -18.83 -14.33 22.22
N VAL A 474 -19.77 -13.42 22.27
CA VAL A 474 -20.75 -13.32 23.36
C VAL A 474 -22.16 -13.23 22.80
N THR A 475 -23.10 -13.86 23.48
CA THR A 475 -24.54 -13.76 23.19
C THR A 475 -25.28 -13.43 24.47
N ASP A 476 -26.14 -12.43 24.44
CA ASP A 476 -27.09 -12.13 25.49
C ASP A 476 -28.29 -13.06 25.32
N LEU A 477 -28.55 -13.88 26.34
CA LEU A 477 -29.58 -14.93 26.26
C LEU A 477 -31.00 -14.45 26.60
N ASN A 478 -31.15 -13.37 27.33
CA ASN A 478 -32.42 -12.86 27.81
C ASN A 478 -32.60 -11.33 27.66
N GLY A 479 -31.65 -10.67 27.04
CA GLY A 479 -31.70 -9.25 26.76
C GLY A 479 -32.59 -8.86 25.58
N LEU A 480 -32.67 -7.57 25.31
CA LEU A 480 -33.56 -6.98 24.30
C LEU A 480 -33.06 -7.11 22.85
N ASN A 481 -31.97 -7.82 22.58
CA ASN A 481 -31.35 -7.98 21.26
C ASN A 481 -31.04 -6.68 20.50
N ASN A 482 -30.83 -5.58 21.23
CA ASN A 482 -30.54 -4.25 20.68
C ASN A 482 -29.04 -3.89 20.70
N GLY A 483 -28.17 -4.88 20.98
CA GLY A 483 -26.73 -4.70 21.09
C GLY A 483 -26.24 -4.16 22.45
N ASN A 484 -27.14 -3.92 23.40
CA ASN A 484 -26.81 -3.51 24.78
C ASN A 484 -27.41 -4.50 25.78
N ALA A 485 -26.64 -4.85 26.80
CA ALA A 485 -27.11 -5.64 27.91
C ALA A 485 -27.56 -4.77 29.09
N GLN A 486 -28.27 -5.36 30.01
CA GLN A 486 -28.77 -4.71 31.23
C GLN A 486 -28.37 -5.50 32.47
N PRO A 487 -28.40 -4.90 33.68
CA PRO A 487 -28.30 -5.68 34.95
C PRO A 487 -29.30 -6.84 34.99
N ASP A 488 -28.86 -7.97 35.48
CA ASP A 488 -29.54 -9.28 35.51
C ASP A 488 -29.55 -10.06 34.20
N ASP A 489 -29.07 -9.50 33.06
CA ASP A 489 -28.92 -10.26 31.82
C ASP A 489 -27.87 -11.36 31.95
N ILE A 490 -28.09 -12.46 31.21
CA ILE A 490 -27.20 -13.60 31.13
C ILE A 490 -26.44 -13.59 29.84
N LEU A 491 -25.14 -13.40 29.95
CA LEU A 491 -24.19 -13.43 28.82
C LEU A 491 -23.60 -14.82 28.67
N GLN A 492 -23.71 -15.41 27.49
CA GLN A 492 -23.01 -16.65 27.15
C GLN A 492 -21.79 -16.35 26.28
N TYR A 493 -20.62 -16.66 26.80
CA TYR A 493 -19.37 -16.63 26.02
C TYR A 493 -19.15 -17.96 25.32
N THR A 494 -18.70 -17.88 24.07
CA THR A 494 -18.28 -19.03 23.27
C THR A 494 -16.86 -18.78 22.79
N ILE A 495 -15.94 -19.67 23.15
CA ILE A 495 -14.53 -19.58 22.83
C ILE A 495 -14.17 -20.76 21.92
N THR A 496 -13.71 -20.49 20.70
CA THR A 496 -13.22 -21.49 19.74
C THR A 496 -11.70 -21.42 19.66
N ILE A 497 -11.03 -22.46 20.16
CA ILE A 497 -9.57 -22.57 20.21
C ILE A 497 -9.13 -23.47 19.05
N SER A 498 -8.58 -22.88 17.99
CA SER A 498 -8.24 -23.56 16.74
C SER A 498 -6.75 -23.79 16.60
N ASN A 499 -6.36 -24.99 16.21
CA ASN A 499 -5.01 -25.29 15.77
C ASN A 499 -4.95 -25.19 14.24
N ASN A 500 -4.24 -24.16 13.74
CA ASN A 500 -4.12 -23.86 12.30
C ASN A 500 -2.88 -24.53 11.66
N THR A 501 -2.30 -25.53 12.33
CA THR A 501 -1.11 -26.22 11.84
C THR A 501 -1.42 -27.65 11.40
N PRO A 502 -0.62 -28.25 10.50
CA PRO A 502 -0.76 -29.65 10.09
C PRO A 502 -0.31 -30.67 11.17
N ASN A 503 0.19 -30.20 12.30
CA ASN A 503 0.62 -31.03 13.42
C ASN A 503 -0.29 -30.79 14.64
N PRO A 504 -0.51 -31.80 15.50
CA PRO A 504 -1.24 -31.62 16.73
C PRO A 504 -0.57 -30.58 17.66
N ALA A 505 -1.35 -29.65 18.20
CA ALA A 505 -0.92 -28.78 19.27
C ALA A 505 -1.05 -29.52 20.61
N ILE A 506 -0.02 -29.48 21.45
CA ILE A 506 0.05 -30.22 22.71
C ILE A 506 0.29 -29.30 23.90
N GLY A 507 -0.14 -29.73 25.09
CA GLY A 507 -0.05 -28.93 26.31
C GLY A 507 -0.96 -27.69 26.28
N VAL A 508 -2.03 -27.72 25.47
CA VAL A 508 -2.93 -26.57 25.30
C VAL A 508 -3.79 -26.40 26.55
N ASN A 509 -3.64 -25.27 27.21
CA ASN A 509 -4.43 -24.84 28.34
C ASN A 509 -5.17 -23.55 27.99
N PHE A 510 -6.39 -23.46 28.52
CA PHE A 510 -7.21 -22.25 28.40
C PHE A 510 -7.48 -21.69 29.81
N GLN A 511 -7.45 -20.37 29.92
CA GLN A 511 -7.80 -19.63 31.13
C GLN A 511 -8.68 -18.44 30.73
N ASP A 512 -9.75 -18.23 31.53
CA ASP A 512 -10.63 -17.09 31.33
C ASP A 512 -11.17 -16.63 32.71
N PRO A 513 -10.73 -15.47 33.20
CA PRO A 513 -11.25 -14.94 34.46
C PRO A 513 -12.71 -14.52 34.28
N ILE A 514 -13.51 -14.66 35.37
CA ILE A 514 -14.88 -14.13 35.35
C ILE A 514 -14.82 -12.61 35.16
N PRO A 515 -15.55 -12.04 34.17
CA PRO A 515 -15.55 -10.61 33.92
C PRO A 515 -15.98 -9.80 35.15
N ALA A 516 -15.36 -8.67 35.38
CA ALA A 516 -15.75 -7.74 36.42
C ALA A 516 -17.24 -7.34 36.28
N ASN A 517 -17.91 -7.12 37.41
CA ASN A 517 -19.34 -6.75 37.46
C ASN A 517 -20.30 -7.86 36.97
N THR A 518 -19.83 -9.09 36.91
CA THR A 518 -20.66 -10.27 36.61
C THR A 518 -20.47 -11.36 37.66
N THR A 519 -21.39 -12.29 37.68
CA THR A 519 -21.35 -13.48 38.52
C THR A 519 -21.50 -14.72 37.66
N TYR A 520 -20.62 -15.70 37.82
CA TYR A 520 -20.68 -16.97 37.08
C TYR A 520 -21.99 -17.70 37.32
N VAL A 521 -22.57 -18.30 36.28
CA VAL A 521 -23.74 -19.18 36.39
C VAL A 521 -23.26 -20.61 36.61
N PRO A 522 -23.43 -21.20 37.82
CA PRO A 522 -22.88 -22.51 38.11
C PRO A 522 -23.40 -23.63 37.19
N GLY A 523 -22.50 -24.53 36.80
CA GLY A 523 -22.81 -25.66 35.92
C GLY A 523 -23.02 -25.30 34.45
N SER A 524 -22.81 -24.03 34.04
CA SER A 524 -22.99 -23.58 32.65
C SER A 524 -21.81 -23.88 31.75
N THR A 525 -20.65 -24.25 32.30
CA THR A 525 -19.44 -24.46 31.53
C THR A 525 -19.47 -25.77 30.74
N GLN A 526 -19.15 -25.70 29.45
CA GLN A 526 -19.03 -26.86 28.61
C GLN A 526 -17.71 -26.84 27.81
N LEU A 527 -17.15 -28.03 27.55
CA LEU A 527 -16.07 -28.26 26.56
C LEU A 527 -16.62 -29.17 25.49
N ASN A 528 -16.60 -28.72 24.24
CA ASN A 528 -17.12 -29.44 23.08
C ASN A 528 -18.57 -29.93 23.29
N GLY A 529 -19.41 -29.13 23.90
CA GLY A 529 -20.81 -29.44 24.24
C GLY A 529 -21.03 -30.37 25.45
N THR A 530 -19.94 -30.84 26.08
CA THR A 530 -20.02 -31.66 27.30
C THR A 530 -19.79 -30.78 28.52
N VAL A 531 -20.69 -30.91 29.54
CA VAL A 531 -20.59 -30.14 30.80
C VAL A 531 -19.29 -30.48 31.53
N VAL A 532 -18.54 -29.44 31.91
CA VAL A 532 -17.33 -29.53 32.73
C VAL A 532 -17.75 -29.19 34.18
N PRO A 533 -17.54 -30.08 35.17
CA PRO A 533 -17.91 -29.80 36.55
C PRO A 533 -17.21 -28.57 37.13
N ASP A 534 -17.94 -27.79 37.92
CA ASP A 534 -17.40 -26.65 38.65
C ASP A 534 -16.30 -27.07 39.63
N VAL A 535 -15.28 -26.24 39.80
CA VAL A 535 -14.18 -26.47 40.74
C VAL A 535 -14.33 -25.54 41.94
N GLY A 536 -14.63 -26.10 43.11
CA GLY A 536 -14.85 -25.30 44.31
C GLY A 536 -16.01 -24.31 44.19
N GLY A 537 -17.02 -24.60 43.35
CA GLY A 537 -18.18 -23.73 43.12
C GLY A 537 -17.89 -22.57 42.17
N THR A 538 -16.74 -22.60 41.46
CA THR A 538 -16.35 -21.59 40.47
C THR A 538 -16.15 -22.22 39.06
N MET A 539 -16.10 -21.39 38.05
CA MET A 539 -15.85 -21.79 36.68
C MET A 539 -14.52 -22.56 36.53
N PRO A 540 -14.51 -23.75 35.88
CA PRO A 540 -13.31 -24.59 35.75
C PRO A 540 -12.11 -23.89 35.08
N PHE A 541 -12.36 -22.96 34.16
CA PHE A 541 -11.34 -22.27 33.39
C PHE A 541 -10.88 -20.93 34.00
N VAL A 542 -11.22 -20.59 35.22
CA VAL A 542 -10.63 -19.43 35.92
C VAL A 542 -9.11 -19.59 36.05
N ASN A 543 -8.64 -20.82 36.20
CA ASN A 543 -7.22 -21.15 36.17
C ASN A 543 -6.86 -21.90 34.90
N PRO A 544 -5.57 -21.89 34.44
CA PRO A 544 -5.16 -22.63 33.27
C PRO A 544 -5.57 -24.10 33.34
N THR A 545 -6.48 -24.50 32.49
CA THR A 545 -7.05 -25.85 32.45
C THR A 545 -6.91 -26.43 31.04
N ALA A 546 -6.50 -27.70 30.95
CA ALA A 546 -6.27 -28.37 29.69
C ALA A 546 -7.56 -28.51 28.86
N VAL A 547 -7.46 -28.19 27.57
CA VAL A 547 -8.53 -28.32 26.57
C VAL A 547 -8.11 -29.25 25.44
N ASN A 548 -9.03 -30.00 24.88
CA ASN A 548 -8.77 -30.90 23.76
C ASN A 548 -9.87 -30.78 22.70
N SER A 549 -9.49 -31.02 21.43
CA SER A 549 -10.48 -31.14 20.36
C SER A 549 -11.36 -32.38 20.52
N PRO A 550 -12.59 -32.40 19.95
CA PRO A 550 -13.55 -33.48 20.19
C PRO A 550 -13.14 -34.84 19.62
N ASP A 551 -12.18 -34.88 18.69
CA ASP A 551 -11.67 -36.08 18.03
C ASP A 551 -10.55 -36.80 18.81
N THR A 552 -10.11 -36.26 19.95
CA THR A 552 -9.06 -36.85 20.77
C THR A 552 -9.45 -36.86 22.25
N ALA A 553 -9.11 -37.95 22.98
CA ALA A 553 -9.25 -38.05 24.41
C ALA A 553 -8.01 -37.55 25.17
N THR A 554 -6.94 -37.16 24.46
CA THR A 554 -5.70 -36.69 25.07
C THR A 554 -5.87 -35.28 25.59
N SER A 555 -5.84 -35.14 26.92
CA SER A 555 -5.97 -33.84 27.57
C SER A 555 -4.88 -32.86 27.12
N GLY A 556 -5.25 -31.65 26.79
CA GLY A 556 -4.32 -30.62 26.31
C GLY A 556 -3.88 -30.83 24.86
N GLN A 557 -4.58 -31.64 24.06
CA GLN A 557 -4.25 -31.82 22.64
C GLN A 557 -5.37 -31.30 21.75
N ILE A 558 -5.01 -30.43 20.81
CA ILE A 558 -5.89 -30.05 19.69
C ILE A 558 -5.28 -30.63 18.41
N SER A 559 -6.02 -31.54 17.76
CA SER A 559 -5.57 -32.20 16.56
C SER A 559 -5.26 -31.23 15.43
N ALA A 560 -4.47 -31.65 14.44
CA ALA A 560 -4.11 -30.84 13.28
C ALA A 560 -5.36 -30.31 12.58
N ASN A 561 -5.40 -29.02 12.28
CA ASN A 561 -6.51 -28.33 11.61
C ASN A 561 -7.88 -28.55 12.27
N ASN A 562 -7.91 -28.70 13.61
CA ASN A 562 -9.12 -28.91 14.39
C ASN A 562 -9.24 -27.86 15.49
N ALA A 563 -10.38 -27.85 16.21
CA ALA A 563 -10.64 -26.86 17.27
C ALA A 563 -11.29 -27.51 18.51
N ALA A 564 -11.10 -26.87 19.67
CA ALA A 564 -11.86 -27.08 20.88
C ALA A 564 -12.81 -25.90 21.11
N THR A 565 -14.02 -26.17 21.61
CA THR A 565 -14.99 -25.12 21.93
C THR A 565 -15.32 -25.13 23.41
N VAL A 566 -15.12 -24.00 24.07
CA VAL A 566 -15.52 -23.76 25.47
C VAL A 566 -16.68 -22.79 25.48
N THR A 567 -17.72 -23.10 26.24
CA THR A 567 -18.81 -22.16 26.53
C THR A 567 -19.02 -22.03 28.05
N PHE A 568 -19.41 -20.84 28.48
CA PHE A 568 -19.84 -20.59 29.90
C PHE A 568 -20.75 -19.37 29.93
N GLN A 569 -21.50 -19.25 31.03
CA GLN A 569 -22.44 -18.15 31.25
C GLN A 569 -22.09 -17.33 32.47
N VAL A 570 -22.33 -16.03 32.36
CA VAL A 570 -22.24 -15.10 33.49
C VAL A 570 -23.49 -14.22 33.53
N LYS A 571 -23.91 -13.84 34.72
CA LYS A 571 -25.01 -12.92 34.95
C LYS A 571 -24.44 -11.54 35.29
N ILE A 572 -24.96 -10.49 34.67
CA ILE A 572 -24.60 -9.11 34.99
C ILE A 572 -25.14 -8.76 36.38
N ASN A 573 -24.30 -8.23 37.24
CA ASN A 573 -24.65 -7.91 38.61
C ASN A 573 -25.72 -6.80 38.68
N ASN A 574 -26.63 -6.91 39.63
CA ASN A 574 -27.63 -5.90 39.94
C ASN A 574 -27.63 -5.59 41.44
N PRO A 575 -27.40 -4.33 41.88
CA PRO A 575 -27.13 -3.16 41.07
C PRO A 575 -25.70 -3.15 40.53
N LEU A 576 -25.53 -2.48 39.39
CA LEU A 576 -24.21 -2.16 38.89
C LEU A 576 -23.63 -0.94 39.63
N PRO A 577 -22.30 -0.90 39.87
CA PRO A 577 -21.66 0.31 40.38
C PRO A 577 -21.83 1.50 39.41
N ASN A 578 -21.94 2.70 39.99
CA ASN A 578 -22.08 3.91 39.18
C ASN A 578 -20.91 4.08 38.17
N GLY A 579 -21.24 4.43 36.93
CA GLY A 579 -20.26 4.67 35.88
C GLY A 579 -19.83 3.44 35.09
N ILE A 580 -20.34 2.25 35.40
CA ILE A 580 -20.13 1.05 34.59
C ILE A 580 -21.04 1.09 33.37
N THR A 581 -20.42 1.13 32.17
CA THR A 581 -21.11 1.18 30.90
C THR A 581 -20.80 0.00 29.98
N GLN A 582 -19.93 -0.93 30.42
CA GLN A 582 -19.56 -2.12 29.67
C GLN A 582 -19.07 -3.26 30.57
N VAL A 583 -19.20 -4.47 30.07
CA VAL A 583 -18.53 -5.69 30.59
C VAL A 583 -17.45 -6.07 29.59
N VAL A 584 -16.22 -6.27 30.09
CA VAL A 584 -15.05 -6.63 29.30
C VAL A 584 -14.56 -8.00 29.71
N ASN A 585 -14.33 -8.90 28.75
CA ASN A 585 -13.83 -10.24 29.01
C ASN A 585 -12.69 -10.61 28.08
N GLN A 586 -11.58 -11.10 28.67
CA GLN A 586 -10.38 -11.55 27.95
C GLN A 586 -9.88 -12.87 28.55
N GLY A 587 -9.87 -13.92 27.75
CA GLY A 587 -9.23 -15.18 28.09
C GLY A 587 -7.83 -15.28 27.51
N THR A 588 -7.12 -16.36 27.85
CA THR A 588 -5.77 -16.64 27.32
C THR A 588 -5.63 -18.14 27.04
N VAL A 589 -5.11 -18.48 25.88
CA VAL A 589 -4.70 -19.83 25.54
C VAL A 589 -3.16 -19.92 25.57
N SER A 590 -2.63 -21.02 26.10
CA SER A 590 -1.19 -21.31 26.16
C SER A 590 -0.92 -22.77 25.82
N GLY A 591 0.30 -23.09 25.42
CA GLY A 591 0.68 -24.48 25.10
C GLY A 591 2.13 -24.62 24.77
N ASN A 592 2.55 -25.84 24.40
CA ASN A 592 3.93 -26.11 24.02
C ASN A 592 4.24 -25.53 22.63
N GLY A 593 5.31 -24.75 22.55
CA GLY A 593 5.81 -24.23 21.27
C GLY A 593 5.13 -22.95 20.75
N PHE A 594 4.23 -22.33 21.53
CA PHE A 594 3.69 -21.01 21.24
C PHE A 594 3.52 -20.17 22.51
N PRO A 595 3.65 -18.85 22.44
CA PRO A 595 3.47 -17.98 23.60
C PRO A 595 2.01 -17.93 24.03
N PRO A 596 1.71 -17.55 25.29
CA PRO A 596 0.35 -17.26 25.71
C PRO A 596 -0.30 -16.23 24.78
N THR A 597 -1.45 -16.57 24.21
CA THR A 597 -2.17 -15.76 23.24
C THR A 597 -3.55 -15.39 23.82
N PRO A 598 -3.90 -14.10 23.90
CA PRO A 598 -5.23 -13.66 24.31
C PRO A 598 -6.32 -14.15 23.36
N THR A 599 -7.57 -14.21 23.85
CA THR A 599 -8.73 -14.41 22.97
C THR A 599 -8.97 -13.19 22.10
N ASP A 600 -9.56 -13.38 20.95
CA ASP A 600 -9.82 -12.38 19.91
C ASP A 600 -11.33 -12.16 19.70
N ASP A 601 -11.77 -10.92 19.67
CA ASP A 601 -13.15 -10.57 19.36
C ASP A 601 -13.32 -10.42 17.85
N LEU A 602 -13.95 -11.38 17.20
CA LEU A 602 -14.17 -11.37 15.75
C LEU A 602 -15.08 -10.23 15.25
N THR A 603 -15.71 -9.47 16.14
CA THR A 603 -16.55 -8.32 15.74
C THR A 603 -15.74 -7.06 15.45
N THR A 604 -14.45 -7.06 15.79
CA THR A 604 -13.52 -5.95 15.57
C THR A 604 -12.40 -6.36 14.60
N PRO A 605 -11.73 -5.40 13.92
CA PRO A 605 -10.56 -5.69 13.09
C PRO A 605 -9.24 -5.75 13.90
N VAL A 606 -9.29 -5.54 15.20
CA VAL A 606 -8.10 -5.53 16.08
C VAL A 606 -7.84 -6.95 16.57
N LEU A 607 -6.64 -7.47 16.36
CA LEU A 607 -6.27 -8.82 16.77
C LEU A 607 -6.01 -8.90 18.26
N SER A 608 -6.44 -10.03 18.87
CA SER A 608 -6.21 -10.36 20.28
C SER A 608 -6.80 -9.33 21.25
N ASP A 609 -7.90 -8.71 20.89
CA ASP A 609 -8.60 -7.76 21.73
C ASP A 609 -9.68 -8.43 22.61
N ALA A 610 -10.11 -7.69 23.63
CA ALA A 610 -11.11 -8.18 24.58
C ALA A 610 -12.51 -8.10 23.98
N THR A 611 -13.35 -9.08 24.28
CA THR A 611 -14.78 -9.05 23.98
C THR A 611 -15.49 -8.05 24.89
N ILE A 612 -16.16 -7.07 24.31
CA ILE A 612 -16.80 -5.94 24.99
C ILE A 612 -18.31 -6.02 24.79
N VAL A 613 -19.05 -5.99 25.89
CA VAL A 613 -20.53 -5.89 25.89
C VAL A 613 -20.93 -4.55 26.48
N PRO A 614 -21.51 -3.64 25.70
CA PRO A 614 -22.06 -2.39 26.23
C PRO A 614 -23.20 -2.69 27.23
N VAL A 615 -23.24 -1.97 28.36
CA VAL A 615 -24.27 -2.13 29.38
C VAL A 615 -24.97 -0.80 29.63
N ILE A 616 -26.30 -0.83 29.61
CA ILE A 616 -27.11 0.32 29.97
C ILE A 616 -27.50 0.20 31.41
N PRO A 617 -27.01 1.08 32.31
CA PRO A 617 -27.44 1.09 33.70
C PRO A 617 -28.94 1.38 33.80
N LEU A 618 -29.64 0.65 34.69
CA LEU A 618 -31.01 0.95 34.97
C LEU A 618 -31.11 2.30 35.68
N GLN A 619 -31.92 3.20 35.17
CA GLN A 619 -32.06 4.56 35.69
C GLN A 619 -33.51 4.80 36.14
N PRO A 620 -33.74 5.26 37.40
CA PRO A 620 -35.03 5.72 37.80
C PRO A 620 -35.37 7.05 37.07
N ASN A 621 -36.60 7.22 36.70
CA ASN A 621 -37.13 8.48 36.22
C ASN A 621 -38.45 8.76 36.91
N LEU A 622 -38.54 9.88 37.61
CA LEU A 622 -39.75 10.29 38.33
C LEU A 622 -40.25 11.62 37.76
N ARG A 623 -41.46 11.60 37.19
CA ARG A 623 -42.14 12.77 36.66
C ARG A 623 -43.09 13.31 37.69
N LEU A 624 -43.25 14.64 37.77
CA LEU A 624 -44.14 15.36 38.65
C LEU A 624 -45.00 16.33 37.82
N VAL A 625 -46.31 16.37 38.08
CA VAL A 625 -47.25 17.28 37.46
C VAL A 625 -48.16 17.88 38.53
N LYS A 626 -48.12 19.21 38.72
CA LYS A 626 -48.92 19.91 39.69
C LYS A 626 -50.15 20.57 39.00
N ARG A 627 -51.33 20.34 39.56
CA ARG A 627 -52.60 20.86 39.02
C ARG A 627 -53.48 21.46 40.14
N LEU A 628 -54.35 22.41 39.77
CA LEU A 628 -55.49 22.88 40.53
C LEU A 628 -56.65 21.92 40.26
N THR A 629 -57.08 21.17 41.30
CA THR A 629 -58.11 20.12 41.17
C THR A 629 -59.43 20.49 41.81
N ASN A 630 -59.48 21.59 42.60
CA ASN A 630 -60.69 22.16 43.11
C ASN A 630 -60.46 23.62 43.54
N VAL A 631 -61.47 24.43 43.40
CA VAL A 631 -61.54 25.80 43.96
C VAL A 631 -62.88 26.04 44.55
N THR A 632 -62.92 26.56 45.80
CA THR A 632 -64.14 26.97 46.51
C THR A 632 -64.11 28.47 46.68
N LYS A 633 -65.12 29.17 46.20
CA LYS A 633 -65.26 30.62 46.32
C LYS A 633 -66.44 30.96 47.17
N GLY A 634 -66.28 31.76 48.23
CA GLY A 634 -67.32 32.11 49.17
C GLY A 634 -68.07 30.92 49.79
N GLY A 635 -67.38 29.79 49.98
CA GLY A 635 -67.92 28.57 50.53
C GLY A 635 -68.63 27.62 49.56
N ALA A 636 -68.66 27.95 48.25
CA ALA A 636 -69.29 27.14 47.21
C ALA A 636 -68.24 26.75 46.12
N PRO A 637 -68.30 25.52 45.54
CA PRO A 637 -67.44 25.13 44.45
C PRO A 637 -67.51 26.10 43.26
N LEU A 638 -66.33 26.44 42.67
CA LEU A 638 -66.28 27.28 41.47
C LEU A 638 -66.92 26.53 40.31
N THR A 639 -67.91 27.17 39.72
CA THR A 639 -68.63 26.63 38.53
C THR A 639 -68.04 27.16 37.22
N GLY A 640 -68.24 26.41 36.12
CA GLY A 640 -67.78 26.81 34.78
C GLY A 640 -66.40 26.31 34.42
N ILE A 641 -65.63 25.71 35.38
CA ILE A 641 -64.33 25.05 35.14
C ILE A 641 -64.52 23.56 35.48
N ASN A 642 -64.10 22.71 34.54
CA ASN A 642 -64.07 21.25 34.79
C ASN A 642 -62.70 20.83 35.27
N PHE A 643 -62.56 20.68 36.58
CA PHE A 643 -61.33 20.22 37.23
C PHE A 643 -61.08 18.70 37.09
N ASN A 644 -62.02 17.92 36.55
CA ASN A 644 -61.92 16.47 36.41
C ASN A 644 -61.48 16.07 34.97
N ARG A 645 -60.89 16.96 34.22
CA ARG A 645 -60.32 16.65 32.90
C ARG A 645 -58.84 17.01 32.86
N PHE A 646 -58.09 16.36 31.95
CA PHE A 646 -56.76 16.77 31.62
C PHE A 646 -56.79 18.11 30.87
N VAL A 647 -55.89 19.01 31.26
CA VAL A 647 -55.59 20.24 30.56
C VAL A 647 -54.08 20.30 30.35
N ASP A 648 -53.67 20.29 29.09
CA ASP A 648 -52.27 20.34 28.68
C ASP A 648 -51.63 21.67 29.13
N ASP A 649 -50.46 21.57 29.79
CA ASP A 649 -49.62 22.73 30.09
C ASP A 649 -48.49 22.79 29.02
N PRO A 650 -48.53 23.75 28.09
CA PRO A 650 -47.60 23.85 26.99
C PRO A 650 -46.13 24.09 27.45
N THR A 651 -45.93 24.28 28.75
CA THR A 651 -44.59 24.50 29.35
C THR A 651 -44.09 23.31 30.20
N ASP A 652 -44.89 22.27 30.39
CA ASP A 652 -44.56 21.08 31.18
C ASP A 652 -44.70 19.79 30.36
N GLU A 653 -43.58 19.33 29.74
CA GLU A 653 -43.55 18.08 28.98
C GLU A 653 -43.86 16.82 29.80
N ASN A 654 -43.81 16.88 31.12
CA ASN A 654 -44.07 15.71 32.00
C ASN A 654 -45.56 15.30 31.95
N ASP A 655 -46.49 16.22 31.73
CA ASP A 655 -47.92 15.93 31.71
C ASP A 655 -48.36 15.11 30.49
N ASN A 656 -47.56 15.11 29.41
CA ASN A 656 -47.78 14.37 28.17
C ASN A 656 -47.13 12.99 28.16
N ALA A 657 -46.47 12.53 29.24
CA ALA A 657 -45.81 11.26 29.26
C ALA A 657 -46.78 10.08 29.02
N PRO A 658 -46.43 9.11 28.16
CA PRO A 658 -47.35 7.99 27.83
C PRO A 658 -47.77 7.12 29.01
N GLY A 659 -46.96 7.08 30.08
CA GLY A 659 -47.26 6.32 31.31
C GLY A 659 -48.45 6.84 32.15
N TRP A 660 -48.96 8.03 31.85
CA TRP A 660 -50.18 8.56 32.50
C TRP A 660 -51.48 7.84 32.10
N SER A 661 -51.42 6.85 31.22
CA SER A 661 -52.58 6.08 30.74
C SER A 661 -53.46 5.53 31.87
N GLN A 662 -52.89 5.27 33.04
CA GLN A 662 -53.63 4.74 34.23
C GLN A 662 -54.07 5.80 35.24
N LEU A 663 -53.39 6.93 35.31
CA LEU A 663 -53.75 8.07 36.12
C LEU A 663 -53.51 9.36 35.34
N SER A 664 -54.51 9.83 34.64
CA SER A 664 -54.41 11.11 33.95
C SER A 664 -54.27 12.26 34.96
N PRO A 665 -53.30 13.17 34.82
CA PRO A 665 -53.15 14.31 35.72
C PRO A 665 -54.26 15.38 35.40
N VAL A 666 -55.47 15.10 35.90
CA VAL A 666 -56.63 16.00 35.72
C VAL A 666 -56.44 17.30 36.47
N GLY A 667 -57.15 18.34 36.06
CA GLY A 667 -57.10 19.68 36.64
C GLY A 667 -56.57 20.72 35.67
N ILE A 668 -56.45 21.95 36.13
CA ILE A 668 -55.94 23.08 35.36
C ILE A 668 -54.61 23.55 35.95
N TYR A 669 -53.69 24.09 35.12
CA TYR A 669 -52.40 24.60 35.55
C TYR A 669 -52.46 26.05 36.10
N GLN A 670 -53.45 26.84 35.66
CA GLN A 670 -53.71 28.18 36.20
C GLN A 670 -55.18 28.59 36.07
N LEU A 671 -55.64 29.48 36.96
CA LEU A 671 -56.92 30.13 36.85
C LEU A 671 -56.82 31.30 35.87
N GLY A 672 -57.81 31.44 34.98
CA GLY A 672 -57.94 32.60 34.11
C GLY A 672 -58.27 33.89 34.89
N ALA A 673 -57.92 35.04 34.28
CA ALA A 673 -58.14 36.36 34.89
C ALA A 673 -59.62 36.63 35.24
N ASP A 674 -60.54 35.92 34.62
CA ASP A 674 -61.97 36.05 34.86
C ASP A 674 -62.43 35.40 36.21
N ASN A 675 -61.57 34.71 36.89
CA ASN A 675 -61.88 34.04 38.16
C ASN A 675 -60.89 34.45 39.26
N PRO A 676 -60.72 35.73 39.61
CA PRO A 676 -59.84 36.17 40.65
C PRO A 676 -60.20 35.56 41.98
N LEU A 677 -59.23 35.05 42.73
CA LEU A 677 -59.40 34.58 44.09
C LEU A 677 -59.46 35.72 45.09
N GLN A 678 -60.26 35.54 46.13
CA GLN A 678 -60.44 36.51 47.24
C GLN A 678 -60.04 35.89 48.58
N SER A 679 -59.83 36.74 49.57
CA SER A 679 -59.57 36.24 50.94
C SER A 679 -60.69 35.29 51.36
N ASN A 680 -60.32 34.20 52.03
CA ASN A 680 -61.12 33.05 52.43
C ASN A 680 -61.56 32.07 51.33
N ASP A 681 -61.23 32.29 50.04
CA ASP A 681 -61.37 31.24 49.04
C ASP A 681 -60.41 30.10 49.27
N GLU A 682 -60.81 28.86 48.91
CA GLU A 682 -59.97 27.67 49.10
C GLU A 682 -59.57 27.13 47.76
N VAL A 683 -58.29 26.66 47.68
CA VAL A 683 -57.68 26.03 46.51
C VAL A 683 -57.17 24.65 46.88
N GLU A 684 -57.49 23.66 46.08
CA GLU A 684 -56.92 22.32 46.18
C GLU A 684 -55.86 22.09 45.12
N TYR A 685 -54.67 21.72 45.55
CA TYR A 685 -53.58 21.29 44.71
C TYR A 685 -53.50 19.79 44.68
N THR A 686 -53.27 19.18 43.53
CA THR A 686 -52.87 17.78 43.37
C THR A 686 -51.57 17.72 42.61
N ILE A 687 -50.59 17.04 43.16
CA ILE A 687 -49.31 16.75 42.55
C ILE A 687 -49.34 15.27 42.18
N TYR A 688 -49.40 15.00 40.89
CA TYR A 688 -49.33 13.67 40.31
C TYR A 688 -47.88 13.29 40.13
N PHE A 689 -47.54 12.02 40.32
CA PHE A 689 -46.20 11.47 40.07
C PHE A 689 -46.31 10.17 39.30
N LEU A 690 -45.31 9.95 38.40
CA LEU A 690 -45.15 8.77 37.56
C LEU A 690 -43.68 8.35 37.55
N SER A 691 -43.42 7.08 37.88
CA SER A 691 -42.09 6.45 37.78
C SER A 691 -42.04 5.65 36.47
N ASP A 692 -41.43 6.19 35.42
CA ASP A 692 -41.36 5.59 34.09
C ASP A 692 -39.90 5.27 33.68
N GLY A 693 -38.97 5.26 34.64
CA GLY A 693 -37.58 4.84 34.42
C GLY A 693 -37.43 3.34 34.24
N SER A 694 -36.24 2.93 33.83
CA SER A 694 -35.87 1.50 33.69
C SER A 694 -35.66 0.80 35.05
N SER A 695 -35.61 1.55 36.16
CA SER A 695 -35.52 1.00 37.54
C SER A 695 -36.49 1.73 38.47
N PRO A 696 -36.88 1.09 39.60
CA PRO A 696 -37.67 1.73 40.66
C PRO A 696 -36.99 3.00 41.18
N ALA A 697 -37.77 4.00 41.50
CA ALA A 697 -37.31 5.19 42.23
C ALA A 697 -37.34 4.92 43.74
N ASN A 698 -36.18 4.91 44.40
CA ASN A 698 -36.06 4.51 45.78
C ASN A 698 -35.87 5.68 46.75
N ASN A 699 -36.42 5.56 47.98
CA ASN A 699 -36.28 6.53 49.07
C ASN A 699 -36.76 7.95 48.66
N ILE A 700 -37.88 8.03 47.98
CA ILE A 700 -38.43 9.28 47.48
C ILE A 700 -39.09 10.05 48.61
N ASN A 701 -38.55 11.24 48.90
CA ASN A 701 -39.12 12.22 49.79
C ASN A 701 -39.68 13.38 48.94
N PHE A 702 -40.89 13.79 49.23
CA PHE A 702 -41.56 14.87 48.56
C PHE A 702 -41.76 16.07 49.49
N CYS A 703 -41.57 17.30 48.99
CA CYS A 703 -41.90 18.52 49.70
C CYS A 703 -42.55 19.51 48.72
N ASP A 704 -43.69 20.09 49.16
CA ASP A 704 -44.30 21.23 48.50
C ASP A 704 -44.48 22.37 49.53
N LEU A 705 -43.94 23.53 49.17
CA LEU A 705 -44.11 24.70 50.04
C LEU A 705 -45.51 25.27 49.89
N ILE A 706 -46.07 25.73 51.01
CA ILE A 706 -47.35 26.47 50.96
C ILE A 706 -47.14 27.77 50.22
N PRO A 707 -47.97 28.07 49.20
CA PRO A 707 -47.88 29.32 48.46
C PRO A 707 -48.00 30.56 49.35
N GLU A 708 -47.16 31.57 49.07
CA GLU A 708 -47.23 32.86 49.77
C GLU A 708 -48.64 33.43 49.68
N GLY A 709 -49.10 34.08 50.76
CA GLY A 709 -50.42 34.64 50.85
C GLY A 709 -51.54 33.60 51.07
N THR A 710 -51.20 32.36 51.41
CA THR A 710 -52.19 31.30 51.74
C THR A 710 -51.90 30.66 53.07
N THR A 711 -52.92 29.99 53.64
CA THR A 711 -52.84 29.23 54.87
C THR A 711 -53.27 27.79 54.64
N PHE A 712 -52.46 26.81 55.08
CA PHE A 712 -52.79 25.38 54.95
C PHE A 712 -54.11 25.03 55.70
N ILE A 713 -54.94 24.18 55.10
CA ILE A 713 -56.16 23.66 55.72
C ILE A 713 -55.84 22.30 56.41
N PRO A 714 -55.90 22.25 57.73
CA PRO A 714 -55.56 21.01 58.47
C PRO A 714 -56.45 19.84 58.05
N GLY A 715 -55.82 18.63 57.99
CA GLY A 715 -56.51 17.39 57.62
C GLY A 715 -56.82 17.25 56.13
N SER A 716 -56.33 18.16 55.29
CA SER A 716 -56.60 18.13 53.83
C SER A 716 -55.56 17.30 53.03
N ILE A 717 -54.48 16.81 53.65
CA ILE A 717 -53.50 16.00 52.95
C ILE A 717 -54.09 14.64 52.62
N GLN A 718 -53.95 14.23 51.39
CA GLN A 718 -54.17 12.87 50.87
C GLN A 718 -53.01 12.50 50.01
N ALA A 719 -52.42 11.35 50.23
CA ALA A 719 -51.34 10.83 49.40
C ALA A 719 -51.57 9.33 49.11
N ILE A 720 -51.40 8.97 47.84
CA ILE A 720 -51.57 7.59 47.37
C ILE A 720 -50.38 7.24 46.46
N THR A 721 -49.79 6.10 46.69
CA THR A 721 -48.80 5.49 45.78
C THR A 721 -49.33 4.15 45.26
N GLY A 722 -49.46 4.03 43.93
CA GLY A 722 -50.21 2.92 43.34
C GLY A 722 -51.66 2.92 43.84
N GLN A 723 -51.99 1.93 44.65
CA GLN A 723 -53.32 1.79 45.30
C GLN A 723 -53.26 1.93 46.83
N THR A 724 -52.13 2.30 47.40
CA THR A 724 -51.91 2.37 48.86
C THR A 724 -51.92 3.83 49.32
N SER A 725 -52.75 4.13 50.35
CA SER A 725 -52.74 5.42 51.04
C SER A 725 -51.51 5.52 51.94
N ILE A 726 -50.86 6.68 51.91
CA ILE A 726 -49.70 7.01 52.76
C ILE A 726 -49.95 8.31 53.51
N ASP A 727 -49.28 8.49 54.63
CA ASP A 727 -49.44 9.67 55.47
C ASP A 727 -48.53 10.82 55.01
N GLY A 728 -49.05 12.02 55.04
CA GLY A 728 -48.31 13.25 54.82
C GLY A 728 -48.41 14.20 56.02
N ASN A 729 -47.36 14.94 56.26
CA ASN A 729 -47.28 15.87 57.39
C ASN A 729 -47.21 17.32 56.92
N PHE A 730 -47.91 18.18 57.60
CA PHE A 730 -47.79 19.62 57.48
C PHE A 730 -46.85 20.17 58.54
N PHE A 731 -45.89 20.98 58.11
CA PHE A 731 -45.00 21.76 58.94
C PHE A 731 -45.39 23.22 58.88
N SER A 732 -45.73 23.81 60.03
CA SER A 732 -46.15 25.20 60.10
C SER A 732 -45.02 26.18 59.68
N PRO A 733 -45.36 27.43 59.34
CA PRO A 733 -44.36 28.41 58.96
C PRO A 733 -43.17 28.45 59.93
N LEU A 734 -41.95 28.43 59.39
CA LEU A 734 -40.65 28.44 60.11
C LEU A 734 -40.45 27.28 61.11
N ALA A 735 -41.32 26.28 61.11
CA ALA A 735 -41.09 25.06 61.96
C ALA A 735 -39.85 24.28 61.47
N PRO A 736 -39.11 23.62 62.36
CA PRO A 736 -37.99 22.81 61.96
C PRO A 736 -38.40 21.68 61.03
N LEU A 737 -37.74 21.58 59.90
CA LEU A 737 -38.00 20.52 58.91
C LEU A 737 -37.22 19.23 59.30
N PRO A 738 -37.74 18.04 58.96
CA PRO A 738 -37.04 16.77 59.21
C PRO A 738 -35.69 16.71 58.51
N THR A 739 -34.72 16.04 59.08
CA THR A 739 -33.42 15.80 58.44
C THR A 739 -33.62 15.02 57.16
N GLY A 740 -32.99 15.45 56.06
CA GLY A 740 -33.10 14.79 54.75
C GLY A 740 -34.39 15.07 54.00
N ASN A 741 -35.12 16.15 54.37
CA ASN A 741 -36.32 16.56 53.64
C ASN A 741 -35.91 17.07 52.21
N ALA A 742 -36.89 17.10 51.32
CA ALA A 742 -36.73 17.55 49.92
C ALA A 742 -37.13 19.02 49.70
N CYS A 743 -37.34 19.82 50.73
CA CYS A 743 -37.77 21.19 50.61
C CYS A 743 -36.69 22.07 50.00
N PRO A 744 -37.06 22.98 49.03
CA PRO A 744 -36.09 23.93 48.44
C PRO A 744 -35.42 24.78 49.51
N SER A 745 -34.09 24.93 49.40
CA SER A 745 -33.28 25.72 50.32
C SER A 745 -33.41 25.31 51.82
N GLN A 746 -34.00 24.15 52.12
CA GLN A 746 -34.25 23.62 53.50
C GLN A 746 -35.05 24.62 54.37
N THR A 747 -35.96 25.39 53.77
CA THR A 747 -36.79 26.39 54.47
C THR A 747 -38.28 26.22 54.15
N ASN A 748 -39.15 26.73 55.02
CA ASN A 748 -40.59 26.68 54.89
C ASN A 748 -41.23 28.00 55.37
N PRO A 749 -40.99 29.13 54.70
CA PRO A 749 -41.43 30.44 55.20
C PRO A 749 -42.95 30.54 55.47
N ASP A 750 -43.73 29.89 54.61
CA ASP A 750 -45.24 29.86 54.69
C ASP A 750 -45.74 28.47 55.15
N GLY A 751 -44.83 27.56 55.48
CA GLY A 751 -45.14 26.17 55.81
C GLY A 751 -44.83 25.21 54.66
N ALA A 752 -44.86 23.91 54.94
CA ALA A 752 -44.54 22.88 53.94
C ALA A 752 -45.42 21.63 54.17
N VAL A 753 -45.80 20.94 53.10
CA VAL A 753 -46.32 19.60 53.07
C VAL A 753 -45.21 18.65 52.69
N ILE A 754 -44.89 17.71 53.60
CA ILE A 754 -43.85 16.71 53.39
C ILE A 754 -44.47 15.31 53.41
N VAL A 755 -44.14 14.50 52.39
CA VAL A 755 -44.63 13.12 52.26
C VAL A 755 -43.44 12.23 51.92
N ASN A 756 -43.25 11.18 52.70
CA ASN A 756 -42.31 10.10 52.39
C ASN A 756 -43.02 9.09 51.49
N LEU A 757 -42.73 9.12 50.20
CA LEU A 757 -43.27 8.21 49.19
C LEU A 757 -42.60 6.82 49.22
N GLY A 758 -41.46 6.69 49.89
CA GLY A 758 -40.70 5.42 49.96
C GLY A 758 -40.16 4.99 48.60
N ASN A 759 -40.33 3.72 48.31
CA ASN A 759 -39.91 3.16 47.03
C ASN A 759 -41.10 3.14 46.07
N ILE A 760 -40.95 3.78 44.91
CA ILE A 760 -41.97 3.81 43.85
C ILE A 760 -41.52 2.81 42.77
N SER A 761 -42.36 1.80 42.54
CA SER A 761 -42.16 0.81 41.47
C SER A 761 -42.11 1.50 40.11
N ASN A 762 -41.41 0.90 39.14
CA ASN A 762 -41.48 1.27 37.73
C ASN A 762 -42.39 0.32 36.92
N VAL A 763 -43.06 -0.61 37.60
CA VAL A 763 -43.98 -1.56 36.96
C VAL A 763 -45.34 -0.88 36.72
N GLU A 764 -45.82 -0.97 35.51
CA GLU A 764 -47.14 -0.40 35.11
C GLU A 764 -48.25 -0.89 36.07
N GLY A 765 -49.13 0.03 36.45
CA GLY A 765 -50.18 -0.24 37.43
C GLY A 765 -49.83 0.06 38.88
N THR A 766 -48.54 0.15 39.24
CA THR A 766 -48.07 0.50 40.58
C THR A 766 -47.03 1.66 40.55
N ASN A 767 -46.74 2.19 39.40
CA ASN A 767 -45.70 3.17 39.14
C ASN A 767 -46.15 4.64 39.23
N PHE A 768 -47.37 4.91 39.75
CA PHE A 768 -47.94 6.22 39.79
C PHE A 768 -48.61 6.51 41.13
N GLY A 769 -48.94 7.78 41.36
CA GLY A 769 -49.72 8.20 42.54
C GLY A 769 -49.95 9.71 42.51
N PHE A 770 -50.50 10.19 43.61
CA PHE A 770 -50.69 11.63 43.78
C PHE A 770 -50.56 12.04 45.25
N ILE A 771 -50.24 13.30 45.46
CA ILE A 771 -50.33 14.03 46.72
C ILE A 771 -51.31 15.18 46.52
N ARG A 772 -52.26 15.36 47.42
CA ARG A 772 -53.28 16.39 47.37
C ARG A 772 -53.35 17.11 48.71
N PHE A 773 -53.53 18.41 48.70
CA PHE A 773 -53.78 19.22 49.90
C PHE A 773 -54.53 20.50 49.51
N ARG A 774 -55.11 21.16 50.52
CA ARG A 774 -55.84 22.40 50.35
C ARG A 774 -55.20 23.54 51.11
N VAL A 775 -55.31 24.73 50.52
CA VAL A 775 -54.93 26.01 51.14
C VAL A 775 -56.09 27.00 51.06
N LYS A 776 -56.06 27.95 51.96
CA LYS A 776 -57.01 29.06 52.03
C LYS A 776 -56.29 30.36 51.73
N ILE A 777 -56.84 31.23 50.85
CA ILE A 777 -56.32 32.55 50.54
C ILE A 777 -56.48 33.43 51.80
N ASN A 778 -55.40 34.13 52.19
CA ASN A 778 -55.38 34.98 53.40
C ASN A 778 -56.15 36.29 53.19
#